data_6e1432023f40b3838053525340eb28fb
#
_entry.id   6e1432023f40b3838053525340eb28fb
#
_cell.length_a   1.000
_cell.length_b   1.000
_cell.length_c   1.000
_cell.angle_alpha   90.00
_cell.angle_beta   90.00
_cell.angle_gamma   90.00
#
_symmetry.space_group_name_H-M   'P 1'
#
loop_
_entity.id
_entity.type
_entity.pdbx_description
1 polymer ?
#
loop_
_entity_poly.entity_id
_entity_poly.type
_entity_poly.pdbx_seq_one_letter_code
_entity_poly.pdbx_strand_id
1 'polypeptide(L)'
;VEKFHKKLQESLLDEQEIIEDHHFQPMSHLGAQALGLNPAKAGFKIPYFTPSGEETGFFRFRYLEDTRTGFASATDTKQQRYGQLSGTLNEAYFSPVLDWSQVVTDPAYDLWITEGELKAACACVQNIPCIGLGGVWCFKSTKLQMHLIPSLEQIVWQGRRVYICYDSDAASNPLVMAAEVALARELTRLSAFPTIVRLPSRADGHKNGLDDYLVERGIAGLEQCRKEATPFADAQVLHRLNEEVVYVRDPGFVVRRSDFQKLEPTKFVNHAFSDRHITGTTEKGTLTRKSAPAEWLKWPGRAAVQCFTYAPGQPEMAHTQEGRPALNSWRGWGCEPKKGDVRPWLELMEFMFQDAPEARQWFERWLAYPIQHPGVKLATATVLWGRAQGTGKTFIGETMQRIYGENYATIGNEQIASSYNGWAEGKQFIMGEEISGMDKRGMMDRLKAMITEERVYLNIKYIPGYFLPSHANYYLVSNHSDALAIDENDRRFFVHGTPEKPLPDAFYAMYRAWLKESDGAGPSALRHYFEHLDMGDFNPMSRALKTSAKVEMVSDSMSEMERWLHDLRRDPDTALRVGSTVVKHRFWTASGILDMYDPDGRRRTTSGGIIRALKRGGFSVVGTFRTKDGIHPLWDLRQGEPVSDPGVEYDRERGVLARPADVPAVVRTKKTSTKGKAK
;
A
#
# COMPACT_ATOMS: atom_id res chain seq x y z
N VAL A 1 -36.79 -8.79 20.58
CA VAL A 1 -37.84 -7.89 20.10
C VAL A 1 -37.23 -6.52 19.75
N GLU A 2 -36.55 -5.85 20.66
CA GLU A 2 -35.95 -4.53 20.40
C GLU A 2 -35.02 -4.45 19.14
N LYS A 3 -34.14 -5.43 18.97
CA LYS A 3 -33.29 -5.52 17.76
C LYS A 3 -34.11 -5.76 16.48
N PHE A 4 -35.24 -6.42 16.57
CA PHE A 4 -36.16 -6.66 15.46
C PHE A 4 -36.78 -5.34 15.01
N HIS A 5 -37.42 -4.60 15.90
CA HIS A 5 -38.00 -3.29 15.61
C HIS A 5 -36.99 -2.31 15.10
N LYS A 6 -35.83 -2.23 15.78
CA LYS A 6 -34.71 -1.37 15.29
C LYS A 6 -34.32 -1.69 13.84
N LYS A 7 -34.21 -2.99 13.48
CA LYS A 7 -33.84 -3.38 12.11
C LYS A 7 -34.93 -3.03 11.10
N LEU A 8 -36.19 -3.15 11.43
CA LEU A 8 -37.27 -2.74 10.55
C LEU A 8 -37.40 -1.23 10.42
N GLN A 9 -37.17 -0.50 11.50
CA GLN A 9 -37.11 0.98 11.48
C GLN A 9 -36.05 1.54 10.51
N GLU A 10 -34.91 0.85 10.39
CA GLU A 10 -33.86 1.21 9.42
C GLU A 10 -34.36 1.19 7.97
N SER A 11 -35.48 0.52 7.66
CA SER A 11 -36.08 0.37 6.34
C SER A 11 -37.53 0.89 6.25
N LEU A 12 -37.99 1.71 7.20
CA LEU A 12 -39.38 2.22 7.31
C LEU A 12 -40.47 1.10 7.39
N LEU A 13 -40.15 -0.01 8.02
CA LEU A 13 -41.01 -1.19 8.09
C LEU A 13 -41.46 -1.51 9.52
N ASP A 14 -41.31 -0.57 10.48
CA ASP A 14 -41.54 -0.82 11.90
C ASP A 14 -43.01 -0.50 12.37
N GLU A 15 -43.87 -0.10 11.47
CA GLU A 15 -45.29 0.05 11.78
C GLU A 15 -45.95 -1.31 11.94
N GLN A 16 -46.83 -1.44 12.96
CA GLN A 16 -47.44 -2.72 13.33
C GLN A 16 -48.23 -3.34 12.17
N GLU A 17 -49.00 -2.54 11.43
CA GLU A 17 -49.76 -2.96 10.26
C GLU A 17 -48.85 -3.50 9.16
N ILE A 18 -47.73 -2.84 8.89
CA ILE A 18 -46.72 -3.27 7.90
C ILE A 18 -46.08 -4.60 8.32
N ILE A 19 -45.80 -4.78 9.61
CA ILE A 19 -45.23 -6.02 10.15
C ILE A 19 -46.20 -7.18 9.99
N GLU A 20 -47.49 -6.93 10.27
CA GLU A 20 -48.58 -7.91 10.15
C GLU A 20 -48.81 -8.28 8.68
N ASP A 21 -48.94 -7.32 7.78
CA ASP A 21 -49.10 -7.55 6.35
C ASP A 21 -47.98 -8.39 5.75
N HIS A 22 -46.72 -8.11 6.13
CA HIS A 22 -45.56 -8.85 5.63
C HIS A 22 -45.34 -10.19 6.37
N HIS A 23 -46.10 -10.48 7.37
CA HIS A 23 -45.95 -11.66 8.24
C HIS A 23 -44.52 -11.77 8.81
N PHE A 24 -43.86 -10.66 9.13
CA PHE A 24 -42.51 -10.65 9.70
C PHE A 24 -42.55 -11.21 11.12
N GLN A 25 -41.87 -12.34 11.33
CA GLN A 25 -41.97 -13.08 12.58
C GLN A 25 -40.61 -13.14 13.28
N PRO A 26 -40.44 -12.43 14.42
CA PRO A 26 -39.24 -12.54 15.23
C PRO A 26 -39.14 -13.93 15.88
N MET A 27 -37.95 -14.50 15.87
CA MET A 27 -37.71 -15.86 16.35
C MET A 27 -36.41 -15.93 17.17
N SER A 28 -36.50 -16.74 18.24
CA SER A 28 -35.32 -17.11 19.04
C SER A 28 -34.44 -18.11 18.31
N HIS A 29 -33.27 -18.42 18.88
CA HIS A 29 -32.38 -19.47 18.35
C HIS A 29 -33.08 -20.84 18.25
N LEU A 30 -33.96 -21.17 19.22
CA LEU A 30 -34.76 -22.42 19.18
C LEU A 30 -35.76 -22.41 18.01
N GLY A 31 -36.40 -21.27 17.75
CA GLY A 31 -37.25 -21.11 16.58
C GLY A 31 -36.53 -21.27 15.28
N ALA A 32 -35.32 -20.66 15.14
CA ALA A 32 -34.46 -20.82 13.98
C ALA A 32 -34.01 -22.28 13.79
N GLN A 33 -33.70 -22.99 14.87
CA GLN A 33 -33.35 -24.40 14.85
C GLN A 33 -34.53 -25.27 14.41
N ALA A 34 -35.74 -24.99 14.90
CA ALA A 34 -36.97 -25.71 14.52
C ALA A 34 -37.28 -25.55 13.02
N LEU A 35 -36.86 -24.41 12.40
CA LEU A 35 -36.96 -24.19 10.96
C LEU A 35 -35.85 -24.90 10.16
N GLY A 36 -34.90 -25.58 10.82
CA GLY A 36 -33.79 -26.26 10.13
C GLY A 36 -32.66 -25.34 9.67
N LEU A 37 -32.56 -24.13 10.22
CA LEU A 37 -31.52 -23.16 9.87
C LEU A 37 -30.18 -23.50 10.54
N ASN A 38 -29.11 -23.34 9.81
CA ASN A 38 -27.73 -23.47 10.30
C ASN A 38 -26.87 -22.30 9.79
N PRO A 39 -26.31 -21.47 10.69
CA PRO A 39 -26.38 -21.54 12.15
C PRO A 39 -27.76 -21.20 12.69
N ALA A 40 -28.17 -21.82 13.79
CA ALA A 40 -29.39 -21.46 14.51
C ALA A 40 -29.12 -20.28 15.44
N LYS A 41 -29.48 -19.07 15.02
CA LYS A 41 -29.30 -17.81 15.75
C LYS A 41 -30.57 -17.00 15.75
N ALA A 42 -30.78 -16.15 16.73
CA ALA A 42 -31.96 -15.31 16.78
C ALA A 42 -32.03 -14.34 15.59
N GLY A 43 -33.26 -14.12 15.11
CA GLY A 43 -33.52 -13.30 13.94
C GLY A 43 -35.02 -13.18 13.68
N PHE A 44 -35.39 -13.02 12.42
CA PHE A 44 -36.79 -13.05 12.02
C PHE A 44 -36.97 -13.69 10.64
N LYS A 45 -38.14 -14.35 10.48
CA LYS A 45 -38.58 -14.94 9.21
C LYS A 45 -39.12 -13.85 8.30
N ILE A 46 -38.77 -13.93 7.03
CA ILE A 46 -39.27 -13.09 5.92
C ILE A 46 -39.98 -14.06 4.96
N PRO A 47 -41.28 -14.20 5.02
CA PRO A 47 -42.05 -15.02 4.08
C PRO A 47 -42.07 -14.41 2.68
N TYR A 48 -42.26 -15.24 1.69
CA TYR A 48 -42.41 -14.82 0.29
C TYR A 48 -43.84 -15.06 -0.17
N PHE A 49 -44.33 -14.19 -1.02
CA PHE A 49 -45.70 -14.20 -1.51
C PHE A 49 -45.76 -14.34 -3.02
N THR A 50 -46.81 -14.96 -3.50
CA THR A 50 -47.19 -14.93 -4.93
C THR A 50 -47.70 -13.53 -5.30
N PRO A 51 -47.76 -13.18 -6.59
CA PRO A 51 -48.44 -11.95 -7.03
C PRO A 51 -49.93 -11.88 -6.65
N SER A 52 -50.57 -12.99 -6.32
CA SER A 52 -51.94 -13.02 -5.78
C SER A 52 -52.01 -12.79 -4.27
N GLY A 53 -50.89 -12.62 -3.57
CA GLY A 53 -50.81 -12.33 -2.15
C GLY A 53 -50.82 -13.57 -1.24
N GLU A 54 -50.69 -14.79 -1.77
CA GLU A 54 -50.60 -16.03 -0.99
C GLU A 54 -49.15 -16.35 -0.64
N GLU A 55 -48.88 -16.83 0.62
CA GLU A 55 -47.54 -17.30 0.97
C GLU A 55 -47.13 -18.50 0.12
N THR A 56 -45.91 -18.44 -0.47
CA THR A 56 -45.36 -19.53 -1.30
C THR A 56 -44.84 -20.71 -0.45
N GLY A 57 -44.67 -20.53 0.85
CA GLY A 57 -43.96 -21.44 1.73
C GLY A 57 -42.43 -21.27 1.72
N PHE A 58 -41.90 -20.56 0.73
CA PHE A 58 -40.49 -20.15 0.75
C PHE A 58 -40.30 -18.98 1.71
N PHE A 59 -39.16 -18.94 2.39
CA PHE A 59 -38.82 -17.84 3.27
C PHE A 59 -37.29 -17.66 3.29
N ARG A 60 -36.87 -16.46 3.66
CA ARG A 60 -35.52 -16.21 4.13
C ARG A 60 -35.55 -15.79 5.59
N PHE A 61 -34.41 -15.95 6.23
CA PHE A 61 -34.29 -15.64 7.65
C PHE A 61 -33.20 -14.59 7.84
N ARG A 62 -33.56 -13.43 8.41
CA ARG A 62 -32.62 -12.35 8.72
C ARG A 62 -32.08 -12.57 10.14
N TYR A 63 -30.77 -12.82 10.24
CA TYR A 63 -30.11 -12.93 11.54
C TYR A 63 -29.92 -11.54 12.17
N LEU A 64 -30.19 -11.44 13.48
CA LEU A 64 -30.02 -10.27 14.33
C LEU A 64 -28.81 -10.41 15.28
N GLU A 65 -28.18 -11.57 15.26
CA GLU A 65 -26.99 -11.89 16.03
C GLU A 65 -25.80 -12.20 15.11
N ASP A 66 -24.59 -12.10 15.66
CA ASP A 66 -23.38 -12.46 14.93
C ASP A 66 -23.37 -13.98 14.67
N THR A 67 -23.28 -14.35 13.40
CA THR A 67 -23.25 -15.74 12.95
C THR A 67 -21.85 -16.32 12.88
N ARG A 68 -20.80 -15.53 13.11
CA ARG A 68 -19.42 -16.02 13.14
C ARG A 68 -19.23 -16.96 14.32
N THR A 69 -18.69 -18.14 14.06
CA THR A 69 -18.30 -19.12 15.10
C THR A 69 -16.86 -18.85 15.52
N GLY A 70 -16.55 -18.97 16.82
CA GLY A 70 -15.23 -18.66 17.38
C GLY A 70 -14.07 -19.53 16.91
N PHE A 71 -14.28 -20.45 15.96
CA PHE A 71 -13.28 -21.33 15.35
C PHE A 71 -13.09 -21.08 13.84
N ALA A 72 -13.63 -19.98 13.30
CA ALA A 72 -13.38 -19.63 11.91
C ALA A 72 -11.88 -19.34 11.70
N SER A 73 -11.29 -19.96 10.68
CA SER A 73 -9.93 -19.63 10.26
C SER A 73 -9.84 -18.12 9.90
N ALA A 74 -8.65 -17.53 10.00
CA ALA A 74 -8.43 -16.11 9.75
C ALA A 74 -8.86 -15.63 8.34
N THR A 75 -9.31 -16.53 7.47
CA THR A 75 -9.80 -16.27 6.11
C THR A 75 -11.32 -16.12 6.00
N ASP A 76 -12.10 -16.50 7.01
CA ASP A 76 -13.56 -16.47 6.96
C ASP A 76 -14.13 -15.29 7.78
N THR A 77 -13.96 -14.09 7.24
CA THR A 77 -14.34 -12.82 7.90
C THR A 77 -15.78 -12.37 7.59
N LYS A 78 -16.51 -13.07 6.71
CA LYS A 78 -17.82 -12.62 6.23
C LYS A 78 -18.94 -13.13 7.12
N GLN A 79 -19.56 -12.22 7.88
CA GLN A 79 -20.76 -12.52 8.65
C GLN A 79 -21.92 -12.92 7.72
N GLN A 80 -22.53 -14.08 7.97
CA GLN A 80 -23.76 -14.47 7.28
C GLN A 80 -24.93 -13.67 7.84
N ARG A 81 -25.50 -12.79 7.02
CA ARG A 81 -26.64 -11.94 7.42
C ARG A 81 -27.99 -12.58 7.20
N TYR A 82 -28.08 -13.49 6.24
CA TYR A 82 -29.33 -14.17 5.87
C TYR A 82 -29.15 -15.69 5.84
N GLY A 83 -30.15 -16.41 6.31
CA GLY A 83 -30.29 -17.85 6.18
C GLY A 83 -31.34 -18.23 5.15
N GLN A 84 -31.17 -19.39 4.51
CA GLN A 84 -32.11 -20.02 3.59
C GLN A 84 -32.01 -21.52 3.77
N LEU A 85 -33.12 -22.23 3.63
CA LEU A 85 -33.12 -23.70 3.71
C LEU A 85 -32.34 -24.30 2.55
N SER A 86 -31.50 -25.28 2.86
CA SER A 86 -30.71 -25.97 1.87
C SER A 86 -31.59 -26.71 0.86
N GLY A 87 -31.27 -26.59 -0.43
CA GLY A 87 -32.01 -27.28 -1.48
C GLY A 87 -33.25 -26.55 -1.99
N THR A 88 -33.63 -25.42 -1.42
CA THR A 88 -34.75 -24.59 -1.95
C THR A 88 -34.26 -23.80 -3.19
N LEU A 89 -35.18 -23.63 -4.16
CA LEU A 89 -34.98 -22.70 -5.27
C LEU A 89 -35.07 -21.26 -4.79
N ASN A 90 -34.35 -20.36 -5.44
CA ASN A 90 -34.54 -18.93 -5.21
C ASN A 90 -35.91 -18.50 -5.74
N GLU A 91 -36.54 -17.58 -5.06
CA GLU A 91 -37.78 -16.94 -5.48
C GLU A 91 -37.57 -15.41 -5.54
N ALA A 92 -38.42 -14.73 -6.31
CA ALA A 92 -38.48 -13.27 -6.30
C ALA A 92 -39.44 -12.87 -5.15
N TYR A 93 -39.04 -11.86 -4.41
CA TYR A 93 -39.83 -11.32 -3.31
C TYR A 93 -40.79 -10.26 -3.85
N PHE A 94 -42.11 -10.55 -3.65
CA PHE A 94 -43.22 -9.62 -3.88
C PHE A 94 -43.73 -9.18 -2.52
N SER A 95 -43.72 -7.87 -2.25
CA SER A 95 -44.27 -7.36 -0.98
C SER A 95 -45.79 -7.42 -0.98
N PRO A 96 -46.43 -7.97 0.03
CA PRO A 96 -47.89 -8.17 0.06
C PRO A 96 -48.69 -6.87 0.19
N VAL A 97 -48.05 -5.74 0.51
CA VAL A 97 -48.73 -4.42 0.62
C VAL A 97 -49.14 -3.82 -0.74
N LEU A 98 -48.67 -4.43 -1.85
CA LEU A 98 -49.07 -3.99 -3.20
C LEU A 98 -49.94 -5.07 -3.88
N ASP A 99 -50.92 -4.61 -4.64
CA ASP A 99 -51.65 -5.50 -5.56
C ASP A 99 -50.78 -5.74 -6.82
N TRP A 100 -50.12 -6.89 -6.84
CA TRP A 100 -49.25 -7.31 -7.94
C TRP A 100 -50.05 -7.86 -9.14
N SER A 101 -51.34 -8.17 -9.00
CA SER A 101 -52.14 -8.81 -10.05
C SER A 101 -52.15 -8.00 -11.36
N GLN A 102 -52.26 -6.69 -11.24
CA GLN A 102 -52.18 -5.77 -12.39
C GLN A 102 -50.72 -5.50 -12.80
N VAL A 103 -49.81 -5.31 -11.79
CA VAL A 103 -48.44 -5.00 -12.07
C VAL A 103 -47.74 -6.08 -12.90
N VAL A 104 -47.97 -7.35 -12.62
CA VAL A 104 -47.31 -8.46 -13.37
C VAL A 104 -47.86 -8.61 -14.80
N THR A 105 -49.14 -8.29 -15.02
CA THR A 105 -49.82 -8.51 -16.32
C THR A 105 -49.77 -7.30 -17.27
N ASP A 106 -49.79 -6.07 -16.73
CA ASP A 106 -49.79 -4.86 -17.53
C ASP A 106 -48.38 -4.23 -17.61
N PRO A 107 -47.70 -4.24 -18.77
CA PRO A 107 -46.39 -3.67 -18.95
C PRO A 107 -46.35 -2.13 -18.87
N ALA A 108 -47.47 -1.44 -18.78
CA ALA A 108 -47.52 0.00 -18.55
C ALA A 108 -47.01 0.42 -17.16
N TYR A 109 -47.06 -0.49 -16.20
CA TYR A 109 -46.49 -0.27 -14.87
C TYR A 109 -44.96 -0.36 -14.92
N ASP A 110 -44.28 0.68 -14.47
CA ASP A 110 -42.83 0.69 -14.25
C ASP A 110 -42.49 -0.31 -13.14
N LEU A 111 -41.44 -1.10 -13.31
CA LEU A 111 -41.03 -2.13 -12.37
C LEU A 111 -39.59 -1.92 -11.93
N TRP A 112 -39.39 -1.93 -10.60
CA TRP A 112 -38.07 -1.87 -10.01
C TRP A 112 -37.58 -3.25 -9.60
N ILE A 113 -36.28 -3.50 -9.69
CA ILE A 113 -35.64 -4.73 -9.18
C ILE A 113 -34.45 -4.31 -8.33
N THR A 114 -34.38 -4.83 -7.10
CA THR A 114 -33.29 -4.55 -6.16
C THR A 114 -32.74 -5.83 -5.51
N GLU A 115 -31.62 -5.74 -4.84
CA GLU A 115 -31.05 -6.81 -4.02
C GLU A 115 -31.58 -6.69 -2.57
N GLY A 116 -32.33 -7.67 -2.12
CA GLY A 116 -32.80 -7.80 -0.75
C GLY A 116 -34.30 -7.52 -0.57
N GLU A 117 -34.92 -8.28 0.34
CA GLU A 117 -36.34 -8.28 0.61
C GLU A 117 -36.79 -6.99 1.30
N LEU A 118 -36.07 -6.56 2.34
CA LEU A 118 -36.44 -5.35 3.11
C LEU A 118 -36.38 -4.08 2.25
N LYS A 119 -35.43 -4.00 1.30
CA LYS A 119 -35.34 -2.90 0.35
C LYS A 119 -36.53 -2.82 -0.59
N ALA A 120 -36.95 -3.98 -1.10
CA ALA A 120 -38.13 -4.08 -1.93
C ALA A 120 -39.39 -3.73 -1.15
N ALA A 121 -39.56 -4.29 0.08
CA ALA A 121 -40.66 -3.96 0.97
C ALA A 121 -40.71 -2.45 1.26
N CYS A 122 -39.58 -1.83 1.59
CA CYS A 122 -39.48 -0.37 1.82
C CYS A 122 -39.97 0.46 0.63
N ALA A 123 -39.61 0.07 -0.59
CA ALA A 123 -40.07 0.72 -1.79
C ALA A 123 -41.60 0.51 -2.02
N CYS A 124 -42.08 -0.70 -1.79
CA CYS A 124 -43.50 -1.05 -1.98
C CYS A 124 -44.42 -0.32 -0.98
N VAL A 125 -44.03 -0.18 0.28
CA VAL A 125 -44.74 0.65 1.27
C VAL A 125 -44.89 2.10 0.82
N GLN A 126 -43.95 2.58 0.00
CA GLN A 126 -44.01 3.91 -0.61
C GLN A 126 -44.69 3.90 -2.00
N ASN A 127 -45.44 2.84 -2.32
CA ASN A 127 -46.18 2.66 -3.56
C ASN A 127 -45.31 2.59 -4.83
N ILE A 128 -44.09 2.09 -4.70
CA ILE A 128 -43.15 1.85 -5.81
C ILE A 128 -43.08 0.34 -6.06
N PRO A 129 -43.61 -0.19 -7.20
CA PRO A 129 -43.53 -1.61 -7.51
C PRO A 129 -42.08 -2.08 -7.61
N CYS A 130 -41.58 -2.77 -6.59
CA CYS A 130 -40.21 -3.21 -6.48
C CYS A 130 -40.08 -4.67 -6.10
N ILE A 131 -39.42 -5.47 -6.92
CA ILE A 131 -39.12 -6.86 -6.68
C ILE A 131 -37.80 -6.99 -5.96
N GLY A 132 -37.74 -7.78 -4.89
CA GLY A 132 -36.53 -8.12 -4.15
C GLY A 132 -35.92 -9.44 -4.66
N LEU A 133 -34.63 -9.42 -4.89
CA LEU A 133 -33.84 -10.64 -5.15
C LEU A 133 -33.02 -10.98 -3.91
N GLY A 134 -33.00 -12.23 -3.48
CA GLY A 134 -32.23 -12.68 -2.33
C GLY A 134 -30.71 -12.54 -2.47
N GLY A 135 -30.24 -12.09 -3.61
CA GLY A 135 -28.86 -11.76 -3.98
C GLY A 135 -28.81 -11.43 -5.46
N VAL A 136 -27.79 -10.70 -5.91
CA VAL A 136 -27.67 -10.15 -7.27
C VAL A 136 -27.77 -11.20 -8.39
N TRP A 137 -27.41 -12.45 -8.11
CA TRP A 137 -27.52 -13.58 -9.05
C TRP A 137 -28.76 -14.43 -8.86
N CYS A 138 -29.62 -14.14 -7.87
CA CYS A 138 -30.79 -14.96 -7.55
C CYS A 138 -31.96 -14.84 -8.56
N PHE A 139 -31.81 -14.08 -9.63
CA PHE A 139 -32.77 -14.01 -10.73
C PHE A 139 -32.74 -15.26 -11.64
N LYS A 140 -31.71 -16.10 -11.56
CA LYS A 140 -31.50 -17.28 -12.39
C LYS A 140 -31.03 -18.49 -11.57
N SER A 141 -31.06 -19.67 -12.19
CA SER A 141 -30.46 -20.88 -11.63
C SER A 141 -29.56 -21.57 -12.63
N THR A 142 -28.25 -21.46 -12.42
CA THR A 142 -27.26 -22.16 -13.29
C THR A 142 -27.36 -23.67 -13.12
N LYS A 143 -27.66 -24.16 -11.91
CA LYS A 143 -27.80 -25.59 -11.61
C LYS A 143 -28.96 -26.23 -12.39
N LEU A 144 -30.04 -25.48 -12.59
CA LEU A 144 -31.22 -25.93 -13.32
C LEU A 144 -31.29 -25.39 -14.75
N GLN A 145 -30.23 -24.73 -15.23
CA GLN A 145 -30.15 -24.10 -16.57
C GLN A 145 -31.28 -23.09 -16.84
N MET A 146 -31.80 -22.44 -15.79
CA MET A 146 -32.86 -21.45 -15.90
C MET A 146 -32.26 -20.05 -16.07
N HIS A 147 -32.68 -19.32 -17.11
CA HIS A 147 -32.27 -17.94 -17.36
C HIS A 147 -32.99 -16.94 -16.44
N LEU A 148 -34.23 -17.21 -16.12
CA LEU A 148 -35.01 -16.57 -15.07
C LEU A 148 -35.62 -17.64 -14.14
N ILE A 149 -35.84 -17.26 -12.88
CA ILE A 149 -36.57 -18.11 -11.93
C ILE A 149 -38.06 -18.06 -12.24
N PRO A 150 -38.86 -19.12 -11.89
CA PRO A 150 -40.27 -19.18 -12.25
C PRO A 150 -41.09 -17.98 -11.76
N SER A 151 -40.78 -17.46 -10.59
CA SER A 151 -41.47 -16.27 -10.05
C SER A 151 -41.29 -15.00 -10.89
N LEU A 152 -40.21 -14.92 -11.71
CA LEU A 152 -39.99 -13.83 -12.67
C LEU A 152 -40.54 -14.16 -14.06
N GLU A 153 -40.65 -15.44 -14.46
CA GLU A 153 -41.17 -15.83 -15.77
C GLU A 153 -42.65 -15.51 -15.95
N GLN A 154 -43.43 -15.43 -14.87
CA GLN A 154 -44.87 -15.09 -14.90
C GLN A 154 -45.14 -13.61 -15.23
N ILE A 155 -44.13 -12.75 -15.26
CA ILE A 155 -44.27 -11.31 -15.50
C ILE A 155 -44.27 -11.03 -17.01
N VAL A 156 -45.19 -10.18 -17.48
CA VAL A 156 -45.18 -9.67 -18.84
C VAL A 156 -44.07 -8.64 -18.96
N TRP A 157 -42.97 -9.04 -19.61
CA TRP A 157 -41.78 -8.21 -19.80
C TRP A 157 -41.84 -7.36 -21.07
N GLN A 158 -42.48 -7.84 -22.12
CA GLN A 158 -42.51 -7.16 -23.43
C GLN A 158 -43.07 -5.75 -23.31
N GLY A 159 -42.25 -4.76 -23.71
CA GLY A 159 -42.62 -3.36 -23.69
C GLY A 159 -42.50 -2.67 -22.31
N ARG A 160 -42.13 -3.42 -21.26
CA ARG A 160 -42.05 -2.92 -19.90
C ARG A 160 -40.78 -2.13 -19.65
N ARG A 161 -40.89 -0.99 -18.96
CA ARG A 161 -39.75 -0.27 -18.38
C ARG A 161 -39.36 -0.92 -17.06
N VAL A 162 -38.09 -1.27 -16.92
CA VAL A 162 -37.54 -1.93 -15.74
C VAL A 162 -36.35 -1.12 -15.20
N TYR A 163 -36.41 -0.75 -13.93
CA TYR A 163 -35.35 -0.04 -13.24
C TYR A 163 -34.57 -1.01 -12.37
N ILE A 164 -33.33 -1.32 -12.75
CA ILE A 164 -32.43 -2.17 -11.94
C ILE A 164 -31.65 -1.23 -11.00
N CYS A 165 -31.88 -1.37 -9.69
CA CYS A 165 -31.33 -0.52 -8.65
C CYS A 165 -30.68 -1.40 -7.57
N TYR A 166 -29.41 -1.69 -7.71
CA TYR A 166 -28.59 -2.36 -6.70
C TYR A 166 -27.93 -1.36 -5.76
N ASP A 167 -27.25 -1.84 -4.73
CA ASP A 167 -26.54 -0.99 -3.77
C ASP A 167 -25.49 -0.12 -4.47
N SER A 168 -25.13 1.00 -3.86
CA SER A 168 -24.19 1.98 -4.46
C SER A 168 -22.80 1.42 -4.79
N ASP A 169 -22.40 0.28 -4.19
CA ASP A 169 -21.15 -0.42 -4.50
C ASP A 169 -21.20 -1.19 -5.83
N ALA A 170 -22.37 -1.29 -6.47
CA ALA A 170 -22.51 -1.92 -7.79
C ALA A 170 -21.60 -1.27 -8.86
N ALA A 171 -21.29 0.01 -8.71
CA ALA A 171 -20.40 0.70 -9.65
C ALA A 171 -18.92 0.29 -9.53
N SER A 172 -18.51 -0.25 -8.39
CA SER A 172 -17.11 -0.59 -8.09
C SER A 172 -16.87 -2.11 -7.90
N ASN A 173 -17.94 -2.89 -7.74
CA ASN A 173 -17.86 -4.33 -7.52
C ASN A 173 -18.08 -5.11 -8.82
N PRO A 174 -17.03 -5.72 -9.42
CA PRO A 174 -17.13 -6.42 -10.70
C PRO A 174 -18.15 -7.56 -10.72
N LEU A 175 -18.35 -8.25 -9.58
CA LEU A 175 -19.30 -9.36 -9.49
C LEU A 175 -20.74 -8.85 -9.53
N VAL A 176 -21.01 -7.72 -8.89
CA VAL A 176 -22.33 -7.08 -8.90
C VAL A 176 -22.63 -6.50 -10.28
N MET A 177 -21.66 -5.83 -10.90
CA MET A 177 -21.77 -5.32 -12.27
C MET A 177 -22.07 -6.46 -13.28
N ALA A 178 -21.38 -7.59 -13.16
CA ALA A 178 -21.61 -8.74 -14.02
C ALA A 178 -23.03 -9.30 -13.88
N ALA A 179 -23.57 -9.35 -12.65
CA ALA A 179 -24.92 -9.78 -12.38
C ALA A 179 -25.97 -8.82 -12.96
N GLU A 180 -25.74 -7.52 -12.78
CA GLU A 180 -26.59 -6.45 -13.33
C GLU A 180 -26.68 -6.51 -14.85
N VAL A 181 -25.53 -6.62 -15.52
CA VAL A 181 -25.46 -6.76 -16.98
C VAL A 181 -26.15 -8.05 -17.44
N ALA A 182 -25.99 -9.17 -16.71
CA ALA A 182 -26.63 -10.43 -17.04
C ALA A 182 -28.15 -10.33 -16.92
N LEU A 183 -28.67 -9.73 -15.86
CA LEU A 183 -30.11 -9.50 -15.68
C LEU A 183 -30.66 -8.57 -16.79
N ALA A 184 -29.99 -7.44 -17.02
CA ALA A 184 -30.43 -6.49 -18.03
C ALA A 184 -30.43 -7.09 -19.44
N ARG A 185 -29.44 -7.94 -19.79
CA ARG A 185 -29.42 -8.70 -21.05
C ARG A 185 -30.61 -9.65 -21.17
N GLU A 186 -30.92 -10.37 -20.11
CA GLU A 186 -32.04 -11.31 -20.11
C GLU A 186 -33.38 -10.59 -20.25
N LEU A 187 -33.56 -9.48 -19.53
CA LEU A 187 -34.77 -8.64 -19.68
C LEU A 187 -34.87 -8.04 -21.08
N THR A 188 -33.75 -7.61 -21.67
CA THR A 188 -33.73 -7.13 -23.08
C THR A 188 -34.12 -8.23 -24.06
N ARG A 189 -33.64 -9.48 -23.81
CA ARG A 189 -34.04 -10.65 -24.62
C ARG A 189 -35.55 -10.90 -24.60
N LEU A 190 -36.18 -10.58 -23.47
CA LEU A 190 -37.63 -10.64 -23.28
C LEU A 190 -38.37 -9.36 -23.74
N SER A 191 -37.68 -8.49 -24.49
CA SER A 191 -38.22 -7.24 -25.05
C SER A 191 -38.65 -6.20 -23.99
N ALA A 192 -38.09 -6.25 -22.80
CA ALA A 192 -38.20 -5.18 -21.82
C ALA A 192 -37.19 -4.05 -22.11
N PHE A 193 -37.41 -2.91 -21.48
CA PHE A 193 -36.51 -1.73 -21.55
C PHE A 193 -35.81 -1.52 -20.20
N PRO A 194 -34.74 -2.27 -19.89
CA PRO A 194 -34.01 -2.12 -18.66
C PRO A 194 -33.21 -0.81 -18.63
N THR A 195 -33.23 -0.15 -17.49
CA THR A 195 -32.51 1.08 -17.18
C THR A 195 -31.76 0.89 -15.89
N ILE A 196 -30.49 1.26 -15.87
CA ILE A 196 -29.62 1.13 -14.70
C ILE A 196 -29.71 2.37 -13.84
N VAL A 197 -30.18 2.22 -12.59
CA VAL A 197 -30.27 3.28 -11.61
C VAL A 197 -29.09 3.19 -10.64
N ARG A 198 -28.38 4.29 -10.41
CA ARG A 198 -27.26 4.38 -9.49
C ARG A 198 -27.61 5.23 -8.27
N LEU A 199 -27.44 4.64 -7.12
CA LEU A 199 -27.55 5.34 -5.86
C LEU A 199 -26.23 6.02 -5.52
N PRO A 200 -26.23 7.27 -5.03
CA PRO A 200 -25.01 7.89 -4.49
C PRO A 200 -24.51 7.12 -3.26
N SER A 201 -23.20 7.02 -3.09
CA SER A 201 -22.62 6.50 -1.85
C SER A 201 -22.94 7.44 -0.68
N ARG A 202 -23.01 6.91 0.53
CA ARG A 202 -23.20 7.70 1.75
C ARG A 202 -22.03 8.65 1.98
N ALA A 203 -22.26 9.75 2.66
CA ALA A 203 -21.24 10.74 2.97
C ALA A 203 -20.09 10.18 3.83
N ASP A 204 -20.37 9.15 4.62
CA ASP A 204 -19.40 8.44 5.45
C ASP A 204 -18.57 7.40 4.67
N GLY A 205 -18.78 7.27 3.35
CA GLY A 205 -18.10 6.31 2.48
C GLY A 205 -18.65 4.88 2.52
N HIS A 206 -19.64 4.60 3.37
CA HIS A 206 -20.34 3.31 3.37
C HIS A 206 -21.27 3.19 2.16
N LYS A 207 -21.56 1.93 1.79
CA LYS A 207 -22.53 1.67 0.72
C LYS A 207 -23.93 2.12 1.13
N ASN A 208 -24.71 2.56 0.14
CA ASN A 208 -26.07 3.00 0.30
C ASN A 208 -27.00 1.97 -0.35
N GLY A 209 -27.93 1.43 0.40
CA GLY A 209 -29.00 0.56 -0.10
C GLY A 209 -30.19 1.39 -0.57
N LEU A 210 -31.14 0.75 -1.29
CA LEU A 210 -32.36 1.42 -1.73
C LEU A 210 -33.21 1.88 -0.53
N ASP A 211 -33.31 1.06 0.52
CA ASP A 211 -34.01 1.40 1.76
C ASP A 211 -33.32 2.56 2.50
N ASP A 212 -32.00 2.47 2.70
CA ASP A 212 -31.21 3.54 3.32
C ASP A 212 -31.41 4.88 2.58
N TYR A 213 -31.42 4.84 1.24
CA TYR A 213 -31.58 6.03 0.40
C TYR A 213 -32.99 6.60 0.46
N LEU A 214 -34.03 5.73 0.47
CA LEU A 214 -35.40 6.14 0.66
C LEU A 214 -35.65 6.76 2.04
N VAL A 215 -35.03 6.22 3.08
CA VAL A 215 -35.06 6.80 4.44
C VAL A 215 -34.44 8.19 4.47
N GLU A 216 -33.28 8.36 3.80
CA GLU A 216 -32.52 9.63 3.82
C GLU A 216 -33.12 10.70 2.90
N ARG A 217 -33.56 10.33 1.70
CA ARG A 217 -33.90 11.27 0.61
C ARG A 217 -35.34 11.18 0.14
N GLY A 218 -36.08 10.18 0.59
CA GLY A 218 -37.46 9.95 0.19
C GLY A 218 -37.65 9.65 -1.31
N ILE A 219 -38.90 9.61 -1.73
CA ILE A 219 -39.30 9.35 -3.14
C ILE A 219 -38.71 10.39 -4.08
N ALA A 220 -38.65 11.67 -3.67
CA ALA A 220 -38.11 12.74 -4.51
C ALA A 220 -36.64 12.52 -4.88
N GLY A 221 -35.84 12.02 -3.93
CA GLY A 221 -34.45 11.65 -4.19
C GLY A 221 -34.34 10.47 -5.17
N LEU A 222 -35.15 9.44 -5.00
CA LEU A 222 -35.18 8.30 -5.92
C LEU A 222 -35.62 8.69 -7.33
N GLU A 223 -36.59 9.58 -7.46
CA GLU A 223 -37.02 10.14 -8.75
C GLU A 223 -35.91 10.92 -9.45
N GLN A 224 -35.06 11.60 -8.67
CA GLN A 224 -33.88 12.24 -9.25
C GLN A 224 -32.89 11.19 -9.80
N CYS A 225 -32.62 10.13 -9.05
CA CYS A 225 -31.78 9.02 -9.54
C CYS A 225 -32.38 8.35 -10.77
N ARG A 226 -33.73 8.21 -10.83
CA ARG A 226 -34.43 7.67 -12.00
C ARG A 226 -34.25 8.54 -13.24
N LYS A 227 -34.32 9.86 -13.11
CA LYS A 227 -34.11 10.81 -14.21
C LYS A 227 -32.67 10.79 -14.73
N GLU A 228 -31.72 10.54 -13.84
CA GLU A 228 -30.28 10.43 -14.16
C GLU A 228 -29.86 9.03 -14.62
N ALA A 229 -30.81 8.07 -14.55
CA ALA A 229 -30.54 6.69 -14.89
C ALA A 229 -30.22 6.50 -16.38
N THR A 230 -29.38 5.51 -16.68
CA THR A 230 -28.89 5.27 -18.04
C THR A 230 -29.56 4.05 -18.65
N PRO A 231 -30.18 4.15 -19.85
CA PRO A 231 -30.68 3.00 -20.58
C PRO A 231 -29.57 1.97 -20.78
N PHE A 232 -29.91 0.69 -20.67
CA PHE A 232 -28.91 -0.38 -20.68
C PHE A 232 -28.08 -0.42 -21.99
N ALA A 233 -28.66 -0.11 -23.14
CA ALA A 233 -27.97 -0.06 -24.42
C ALA A 233 -26.77 0.93 -24.39
N ASP A 234 -26.95 2.10 -23.80
CA ASP A 234 -25.89 3.09 -23.63
C ASP A 234 -24.98 2.72 -22.44
N ALA A 235 -25.57 2.16 -21.38
CA ALA A 235 -24.83 1.67 -20.22
C ALA A 235 -23.81 0.58 -20.57
N GLN A 236 -24.08 -0.27 -21.57
CA GLN A 236 -23.14 -1.31 -21.99
C GLN A 236 -21.77 -0.74 -22.39
N VAL A 237 -21.73 0.36 -23.11
CA VAL A 237 -20.46 1.00 -23.50
C VAL A 237 -19.75 1.58 -22.30
N LEU A 238 -20.49 2.20 -21.37
CA LEU A 238 -19.95 2.75 -20.14
C LEU A 238 -19.48 1.65 -19.18
N HIS A 239 -20.19 0.51 -19.11
CA HIS A 239 -19.75 -0.65 -18.33
C HIS A 239 -18.47 -1.28 -18.87
N ARG A 240 -18.30 -1.35 -20.20
CA ARG A 240 -17.03 -1.81 -20.80
C ARG A 240 -15.87 -0.89 -20.39
N LEU A 241 -16.11 0.41 -20.30
CA LEU A 241 -15.09 1.32 -19.77
C LEU A 241 -14.77 1.01 -18.31
N ASN A 242 -15.73 0.62 -17.46
CA ASN A 242 -15.48 0.18 -16.10
C ASN A 242 -14.58 -1.07 -16.01
N GLU A 243 -14.66 -1.96 -17.00
CA GLU A 243 -13.76 -3.12 -17.10
C GLU A 243 -12.33 -2.70 -17.47
N GLU A 244 -12.18 -1.62 -18.24
CA GLU A 244 -10.91 -1.17 -18.78
C GLU A 244 -10.21 -0.12 -17.91
N VAL A 245 -10.98 0.73 -17.19
CA VAL A 245 -10.45 1.86 -16.45
C VAL A 245 -11.14 2.09 -15.10
N VAL A 246 -10.44 2.77 -14.19
CA VAL A 246 -10.93 3.20 -12.87
C VAL A 246 -10.60 4.69 -12.67
N TYR A 247 -11.54 5.46 -12.16
CA TYR A 247 -11.30 6.84 -11.77
C TYR A 247 -10.80 6.90 -10.32
N VAL A 248 -9.65 7.48 -10.11
CA VAL A 248 -9.05 7.74 -8.79
C VAL A 248 -9.35 9.19 -8.43
N ARG A 249 -10.15 9.42 -7.38
CA ARG A 249 -10.64 10.76 -6.99
C ARG A 249 -9.53 11.66 -6.47
N ASP A 250 -8.64 11.10 -5.67
CA ASP A 250 -7.49 11.80 -5.11
C ASP A 250 -6.20 11.13 -5.61
N PRO A 251 -5.41 11.79 -6.47
CA PRO A 251 -5.41 13.21 -6.88
C PRO A 251 -6.21 13.55 -8.15
N GLY A 252 -7.01 12.69 -8.73
CA GLY A 252 -7.88 13.02 -9.86
C GLY A 252 -7.34 12.58 -11.23
N PHE A 253 -7.12 11.29 -11.42
CA PHE A 253 -6.73 10.69 -12.71
C PHE A 253 -7.51 9.42 -13.03
N VAL A 254 -7.47 9.00 -14.28
CA VAL A 254 -8.01 7.71 -14.73
C VAL A 254 -6.87 6.70 -14.81
N VAL A 255 -7.05 5.51 -14.27
CA VAL A 255 -6.08 4.42 -14.38
C VAL A 255 -6.60 3.38 -15.36
N ARG A 256 -5.80 3.03 -16.36
CA ARG A 256 -6.07 1.89 -17.22
C ARG A 256 -5.65 0.60 -16.52
N ARG A 257 -6.58 -0.35 -16.37
CA ARG A 257 -6.37 -1.58 -15.59
C ARG A 257 -5.30 -2.50 -16.17
N SER A 258 -5.16 -2.53 -17.51
CA SER A 258 -4.26 -3.47 -18.20
C SER A 258 -2.77 -3.26 -17.87
N ASP A 259 -2.36 -2.00 -17.65
CA ASP A 259 -0.95 -1.61 -17.46
C ASP A 259 -0.74 -0.58 -16.34
N PHE A 260 -1.82 -0.24 -15.61
CA PHE A 260 -1.85 0.80 -14.58
C PHE A 260 -1.37 2.18 -15.05
N GLN A 261 -1.45 2.44 -16.37
CA GLN A 261 -1.14 3.75 -16.90
C GLN A 261 -2.11 4.79 -16.35
N LYS A 262 -1.55 5.84 -15.76
CA LYS A 262 -2.30 6.99 -15.27
C LYS A 262 -2.52 7.98 -16.40
N LEU A 263 -3.77 8.33 -16.62
CA LEU A 263 -4.20 9.25 -17.66
C LEU A 263 -4.86 10.47 -17.02
N GLU A 264 -4.41 11.64 -17.36
CA GLU A 264 -5.19 12.85 -17.08
C GLU A 264 -6.58 12.76 -17.76
N PRO A 265 -7.65 13.26 -17.14
CA PRO A 265 -8.99 13.20 -17.73
C PRO A 265 -9.06 13.71 -19.17
N THR A 266 -8.33 14.77 -19.50
CA THR A 266 -8.23 15.31 -20.86
C THR A 266 -7.58 14.35 -21.84
N LYS A 267 -6.49 13.68 -21.44
CA LYS A 267 -5.82 12.67 -22.27
C LYS A 267 -6.68 11.41 -22.42
N PHE A 268 -7.39 11.02 -21.38
CA PHE A 268 -8.34 9.93 -21.43
C PHE A 268 -9.42 10.16 -22.49
N VAL A 269 -10.05 11.34 -22.46
CA VAL A 269 -11.14 11.69 -23.41
C VAL A 269 -10.63 11.90 -24.82
N ASN A 270 -9.54 12.64 -25.00
CA ASN A 270 -9.16 13.17 -26.32
C ASN A 270 -8.14 12.28 -27.07
N HIS A 271 -7.49 11.35 -26.38
CA HIS A 271 -6.45 10.52 -26.97
C HIS A 271 -6.67 9.03 -26.74
N ALA A 272 -6.62 8.55 -25.49
CA ALA A 272 -6.54 7.12 -25.20
C ALA A 272 -7.82 6.33 -25.57
N PHE A 273 -8.99 6.98 -25.49
CA PHE A 273 -10.30 6.37 -25.74
C PHE A 273 -11.20 7.25 -26.63
N SER A 274 -10.60 8.10 -27.42
CA SER A 274 -11.32 9.06 -28.28
C SER A 274 -12.21 8.43 -29.34
N ASP A 275 -11.97 7.17 -29.70
CA ASP A 275 -12.74 6.37 -30.66
C ASP A 275 -14.04 5.80 -30.07
N ARG A 276 -14.20 5.81 -28.75
CA ARG A 276 -15.36 5.26 -28.06
C ARG A 276 -16.50 6.26 -28.02
N HIS A 277 -17.68 5.85 -28.48
CA HIS A 277 -18.86 6.72 -28.55
C HIS A 277 -20.09 5.96 -28.04
N ILE A 278 -21.05 6.74 -27.51
CA ILE A 278 -22.42 6.30 -27.27
C ILE A 278 -23.36 7.01 -28.23
N THR A 279 -24.45 6.34 -28.55
CA THR A 279 -25.49 6.89 -29.41
C THR A 279 -26.65 7.31 -28.52
N GLY A 280 -26.95 8.59 -28.48
CA GLY A 280 -28.12 9.12 -27.79
C GLY A 280 -29.13 9.69 -28.80
N THR A 281 -30.36 9.90 -28.34
CA THR A 281 -31.39 10.65 -29.06
C THR A 281 -31.62 12.01 -28.41
N THR A 282 -31.79 13.05 -29.22
CA THR A 282 -32.25 14.33 -28.72
C THR A 282 -33.73 14.26 -28.41
N GLU A 283 -34.27 15.26 -27.67
CA GLU A 283 -35.71 15.43 -27.43
C GLU A 283 -36.56 15.47 -28.73
N LYS A 284 -35.92 15.82 -29.86
CA LYS A 284 -36.54 15.85 -31.19
C LYS A 284 -36.36 14.56 -32.01
N GLY A 285 -35.86 13.47 -31.38
CA GLY A 285 -35.65 12.17 -32.02
C GLY A 285 -34.42 12.06 -32.94
N THR A 286 -33.55 13.09 -32.98
CA THR A 286 -32.32 13.04 -33.80
C THR A 286 -31.25 12.25 -33.11
N LEU A 287 -30.61 11.30 -33.79
CA LEU A 287 -29.48 10.55 -33.29
C LEU A 287 -28.27 11.48 -33.07
N THR A 288 -27.70 11.44 -31.89
CA THR A 288 -26.49 12.18 -31.52
C THR A 288 -25.39 11.20 -31.17
N ARG A 289 -24.15 11.53 -31.54
CA ARG A 289 -22.96 10.78 -31.17
C ARG A 289 -22.22 11.55 -30.08
N LYS A 290 -22.10 10.94 -28.88
CA LYS A 290 -21.42 11.53 -27.73
C LYS A 290 -20.13 10.78 -27.45
N SER A 291 -19.11 11.44 -26.94
CA SER A 291 -17.87 10.80 -26.47
C SER A 291 -18.16 9.94 -25.24
N ALA A 292 -18.02 8.62 -25.36
CA ALA A 292 -18.24 7.71 -24.24
C ALA A 292 -17.32 7.99 -23.05
N PRO A 293 -16.00 8.25 -23.20
CA PRO A 293 -15.15 8.58 -22.06
C PRO A 293 -15.56 9.92 -21.38
N ALA A 294 -16.03 10.91 -22.12
CA ALA A 294 -16.51 12.15 -21.54
C ALA A 294 -17.79 11.96 -20.69
N GLU A 295 -18.72 11.14 -21.20
CA GLU A 295 -19.95 10.80 -20.45
C GLU A 295 -19.62 9.88 -19.27
N TRP A 296 -18.67 8.93 -19.43
CA TRP A 296 -18.21 8.07 -18.34
C TRP A 296 -17.63 8.86 -17.17
N LEU A 297 -16.86 9.91 -17.42
CA LEU A 297 -16.34 10.77 -16.35
C LEU A 297 -17.43 11.47 -15.52
N LYS A 298 -18.60 11.67 -16.09
CA LYS A 298 -19.76 12.28 -15.41
C LYS A 298 -20.71 11.22 -14.84
N TRP A 299 -20.65 10.02 -15.37
CA TRP A 299 -21.59 8.96 -15.05
C TRP A 299 -21.48 8.52 -13.59
N PRO A 300 -22.58 8.54 -12.79
CA PRO A 300 -22.56 8.08 -11.41
C PRO A 300 -22.15 6.62 -11.24
N GLY A 301 -22.39 5.78 -12.29
CA GLY A 301 -22.05 4.37 -12.33
C GLY A 301 -20.60 4.05 -12.73
N ARG A 302 -19.73 5.06 -12.90
CA ARG A 302 -18.32 4.84 -13.23
C ARG A 302 -17.59 4.10 -12.12
N ALA A 303 -16.69 3.20 -12.49
CA ALA A 303 -15.76 2.60 -11.57
C ALA A 303 -14.87 3.69 -10.96
N ALA A 304 -15.00 3.93 -9.66
CA ALA A 304 -14.25 4.96 -8.97
C ALA A 304 -13.81 4.51 -7.59
N VAL A 305 -12.61 4.92 -7.20
CA VAL A 305 -12.04 4.74 -5.87
C VAL A 305 -11.64 6.08 -5.29
N GLN A 306 -11.50 6.12 -3.95
CA GLN A 306 -11.10 7.36 -3.29
C GLN A 306 -9.64 7.70 -3.58
N CYS A 307 -8.76 6.71 -3.53
CA CYS A 307 -7.32 6.93 -3.69
C CYS A 307 -6.64 5.76 -4.43
N PHE A 308 -5.38 5.97 -4.71
CA PHE A 308 -4.47 4.96 -5.25
C PHE A 308 -3.58 4.44 -4.13
N THR A 309 -3.28 3.15 -4.11
CA THR A 309 -2.42 2.53 -3.09
C THR A 309 -1.52 1.47 -3.69
N TYR A 310 -0.53 1.07 -2.90
CA TYR A 310 0.29 -0.11 -3.17
C TYR A 310 0.28 -0.97 -1.92
N ALA A 311 -0.40 -2.09 -1.97
CA ALA A 311 -0.64 -3.00 -0.85
C ALA A 311 -0.35 -4.45 -1.29
N PRO A 312 0.92 -4.90 -1.21
CA PRO A 312 1.31 -6.25 -1.60
C PRO A 312 0.51 -7.33 -0.86
N GLY A 313 0.12 -8.37 -1.59
CA GLY A 313 -0.72 -9.46 -1.06
C GLY A 313 -2.21 -9.14 -0.99
N GLN A 314 -2.64 -7.91 -1.24
CA GLN A 314 -4.04 -7.53 -1.23
C GLN A 314 -4.64 -7.52 -2.66
N PRO A 315 -5.97 -7.70 -2.81
CA PRO A 315 -6.63 -7.66 -4.12
C PRO A 315 -6.53 -6.27 -4.78
N GLU A 316 -6.89 -6.20 -6.07
CA GLU A 316 -6.89 -4.95 -6.85
C GLU A 316 -7.74 -3.84 -6.20
N MET A 317 -8.94 -4.21 -5.73
CA MET A 317 -9.80 -3.32 -4.95
C MET A 317 -9.52 -3.54 -3.46
N ALA A 318 -8.78 -2.65 -2.87
CA ALA A 318 -8.34 -2.72 -1.47
C ALA A 318 -8.90 -1.53 -0.66
N HIS A 319 -8.58 -1.52 0.62
CA HIS A 319 -8.83 -0.38 1.50
C HIS A 319 -7.52 0.09 2.12
N THR A 320 -7.39 1.40 2.31
CA THR A 320 -6.27 1.94 3.08
C THR A 320 -6.42 1.57 4.55
N GLN A 321 -5.39 1.83 5.36
CA GLN A 321 -5.45 1.64 6.82
C GLN A 321 -6.60 2.44 7.46
N GLU A 322 -6.96 3.59 6.87
CA GLU A 322 -8.08 4.42 7.30
C GLU A 322 -9.44 3.94 6.74
N GLY A 323 -9.49 2.78 6.08
CA GLY A 323 -10.72 2.21 5.54
C GLY A 323 -11.21 2.82 4.23
N ARG A 324 -10.44 3.70 3.57
CA ARG A 324 -10.86 4.32 2.30
C ARG A 324 -10.71 3.35 1.12
N PRO A 325 -11.71 3.22 0.24
CA PRO A 325 -11.61 2.42 -0.97
C PRO A 325 -10.44 2.90 -1.85
N ALA A 326 -9.58 1.97 -2.25
CA ALA A 326 -8.38 2.27 -3.01
C ALA A 326 -8.14 1.28 -4.15
N LEU A 327 -7.60 1.77 -5.26
CA LEU A 327 -7.07 0.92 -6.32
C LEU A 327 -5.65 0.51 -5.94
N ASN A 328 -5.45 -0.79 -5.78
CA ASN A 328 -4.15 -1.37 -5.45
C ASN A 328 -3.37 -1.68 -6.74
N SER A 329 -2.18 -1.10 -6.85
CA SER A 329 -1.31 -1.31 -8.01
C SER A 329 -0.44 -2.57 -7.93
N TRP A 330 -0.57 -3.35 -6.86
CA TRP A 330 0.16 -4.62 -6.76
C TRP A 330 -0.42 -5.68 -7.72
N ARG A 331 0.44 -6.30 -8.53
CA ARG A 331 0.06 -7.24 -9.59
C ARG A 331 0.48 -8.69 -9.33
N GLY A 332 0.83 -9.00 -8.12
CA GLY A 332 1.37 -10.32 -7.80
C GLY A 332 2.88 -10.39 -8.01
N TRP A 333 3.38 -11.58 -7.92
CA TRP A 333 4.80 -11.91 -8.06
C TRP A 333 5.16 -12.16 -9.53
N GLY A 334 6.44 -12.10 -9.86
CA GLY A 334 6.95 -12.37 -11.20
C GLY A 334 6.92 -13.85 -11.59
N CYS A 335 6.84 -14.76 -10.61
CA CYS A 335 6.70 -16.20 -10.85
C CYS A 335 5.87 -16.85 -9.72
N GLU A 336 5.24 -17.99 -10.02
CA GLU A 336 4.54 -18.82 -9.05
C GLU A 336 5.53 -19.73 -8.29
N PRO A 337 5.33 -19.99 -6.99
CA PRO A 337 6.21 -20.85 -6.23
C PRO A 337 6.03 -22.33 -6.64
N LYS A 338 7.12 -23.01 -6.89
CA LYS A 338 7.10 -24.43 -7.28
C LYS A 338 8.30 -25.15 -6.70
N LYS A 339 8.10 -26.25 -5.99
CA LYS A 339 9.20 -27.06 -5.46
C LYS A 339 10.13 -27.51 -6.62
N GLY A 340 11.43 -27.27 -6.48
CA GLY A 340 12.41 -27.55 -7.53
C GLY A 340 13.86 -27.47 -7.04
N ASP A 341 14.80 -27.44 -7.98
CA ASP A 341 16.24 -27.41 -7.68
C ASP A 341 16.72 -25.99 -7.38
N VAL A 342 17.26 -25.78 -6.18
CA VAL A 342 17.84 -24.51 -5.72
C VAL A 342 19.36 -24.58 -5.52
N ARG A 343 20.01 -25.68 -5.92
CA ARG A 343 21.46 -25.85 -5.76
C ARG A 343 22.28 -24.71 -6.38
N PRO A 344 21.98 -24.22 -7.59
CA PRO A 344 22.73 -23.09 -8.14
C PRO A 344 22.73 -21.85 -7.23
N TRP A 345 21.60 -21.55 -6.58
CA TRP A 345 21.50 -20.48 -5.60
C TRP A 345 22.35 -20.77 -4.36
N LEU A 346 22.24 -21.98 -3.81
CA LEU A 346 22.97 -22.36 -2.60
C LEU A 346 24.49 -22.32 -2.81
N GLU A 347 24.96 -22.76 -3.97
CA GLU A 347 26.38 -22.67 -4.37
C GLU A 347 26.84 -21.22 -4.50
N LEU A 348 26.01 -20.35 -5.09
CA LEU A 348 26.31 -18.91 -5.16
C LEU A 348 26.39 -18.29 -3.76
N MET A 349 25.47 -18.63 -2.86
CA MET A 349 25.47 -18.12 -1.49
C MET A 349 26.66 -18.64 -0.69
N GLU A 350 27.01 -19.90 -0.83
CA GLU A 350 28.19 -20.48 -0.20
C GLU A 350 29.47 -19.81 -0.67
N PHE A 351 29.60 -19.58 -1.97
CA PHE A 351 30.71 -18.85 -2.54
C PHE A 351 30.77 -17.40 -2.06
N MET A 352 29.63 -16.69 -2.10
CA MET A 352 29.57 -15.28 -1.75
C MET A 352 29.92 -14.99 -0.28
N PHE A 353 29.59 -15.92 0.62
CA PHE A 353 29.71 -15.75 2.06
C PHE A 353 30.75 -16.67 2.72
N GLN A 354 31.47 -17.49 1.99
CA GLN A 354 32.55 -18.44 2.39
C GLN A 354 32.70 -18.63 3.92
N ASP A 355 33.48 -17.76 4.57
CA ASP A 355 33.84 -17.86 5.99
C ASP A 355 32.87 -17.09 6.93
N ALA A 356 31.68 -16.72 6.45
CA ALA A 356 30.71 -15.89 7.18
C ALA A 356 29.30 -16.52 7.24
N PRO A 357 29.11 -17.69 7.84
CA PRO A 357 27.81 -18.40 7.83
C PRO A 357 26.69 -17.62 8.51
N GLU A 358 26.96 -16.86 9.57
CA GLU A 358 25.97 -15.99 10.21
C GLU A 358 25.51 -14.86 9.26
N ALA A 359 26.43 -14.27 8.53
CA ALA A 359 26.12 -13.22 7.55
C ALA A 359 25.30 -13.78 6.38
N ARG A 360 25.62 -15.02 5.91
CA ARG A 360 24.83 -15.75 4.92
C ARG A 360 23.41 -15.98 5.40
N GLN A 361 23.25 -16.56 6.58
CA GLN A 361 21.94 -16.85 7.14
C GLN A 361 21.10 -15.59 7.32
N TRP A 362 21.72 -14.53 7.86
CA TRP A 362 21.05 -13.23 8.02
C TRP A 362 20.59 -12.67 6.67
N PHE A 363 21.46 -12.73 5.64
CA PHE A 363 21.18 -12.23 4.32
C PHE A 363 20.06 -13.02 3.61
N GLU A 364 20.08 -14.35 3.68
CA GLU A 364 19.04 -15.21 3.10
C GLU A 364 17.68 -14.95 3.78
N ARG A 365 17.66 -14.80 5.11
CA ARG A 365 16.46 -14.41 5.86
C ARG A 365 15.97 -13.01 5.50
N TRP A 366 16.88 -12.08 5.29
CA TRP A 366 16.56 -10.72 4.84
C TRP A 366 15.89 -10.73 3.45
N LEU A 367 16.32 -11.57 2.52
CA LEU A 367 15.70 -11.76 1.21
C LEU A 367 14.34 -12.46 1.30
N ALA A 368 14.22 -13.46 2.15
CA ALA A 368 13.05 -14.32 2.27
C ALA A 368 11.90 -13.65 3.04
N TYR A 369 12.20 -12.83 4.06
CA TYR A 369 11.19 -12.27 4.94
C TYR A 369 10.09 -11.47 4.21
N PRO A 370 10.40 -10.56 3.27
CA PRO A 370 9.37 -9.85 2.50
C PRO A 370 8.59 -10.74 1.52
N ILE A 371 9.11 -11.92 1.18
CA ILE A 371 8.41 -12.91 0.35
C ILE A 371 7.38 -13.66 1.19
N GLN A 372 7.75 -14.05 2.41
CA GLN A 372 6.83 -14.69 3.36
C GLN A 372 5.78 -13.71 3.91
N HIS A 373 6.14 -12.44 4.02
CA HIS A 373 5.29 -11.37 4.55
C HIS A 373 5.18 -10.23 3.53
N PRO A 374 4.35 -10.38 2.48
CA PRO A 374 4.20 -9.37 1.44
C PRO A 374 3.83 -8.00 2.01
N GLY A 375 4.54 -6.97 1.56
CA GLY A 375 4.31 -5.60 2.04
C GLY A 375 5.10 -5.21 3.28
N VAL A 376 5.93 -6.09 3.84
CA VAL A 376 6.83 -5.70 4.94
C VAL A 376 7.99 -4.86 4.39
N LYS A 377 8.25 -3.77 5.07
CA LYS A 377 9.44 -2.94 4.89
C LYS A 377 10.43 -3.25 5.99
N LEU A 378 11.63 -3.65 5.61
CA LEU A 378 12.73 -3.92 6.54
C LEU A 378 13.37 -2.59 6.97
N ALA A 379 13.76 -2.48 8.23
CA ALA A 379 14.48 -1.31 8.76
C ALA A 379 15.94 -1.22 8.27
N THR A 380 16.36 -2.17 7.44
CA THR A 380 17.73 -2.34 6.97
C THR A 380 17.83 -2.47 5.47
N ALA A 381 18.96 -2.06 4.92
CA ALA A 381 19.39 -2.30 3.55
C ALA A 381 20.65 -3.18 3.52
N THR A 382 20.83 -3.94 2.47
CA THR A 382 22.00 -4.79 2.28
C THR A 382 22.96 -4.19 1.25
N VAL A 383 24.25 -4.29 1.49
CA VAL A 383 25.32 -3.79 0.64
C VAL A 383 26.32 -4.91 0.39
N LEU A 384 26.43 -5.36 -0.85
CA LEU A 384 27.49 -6.26 -1.26
C LEU A 384 28.53 -5.49 -2.08
N TRP A 385 29.78 -5.50 -1.61
CA TRP A 385 30.86 -4.82 -2.31
C TRP A 385 32.05 -5.76 -2.55
N GLY A 386 32.84 -5.47 -3.56
CA GLY A 386 34.08 -6.20 -3.82
C GLY A 386 34.72 -5.72 -5.10
N ARG A 387 36.06 -5.59 -5.10
CA ARG A 387 36.86 -5.05 -6.22
C ARG A 387 36.77 -5.92 -7.46
N ALA A 388 36.60 -7.23 -7.28
CA ALA A 388 36.46 -8.15 -8.39
C ALA A 388 35.08 -7.99 -9.07
N GLN A 389 35.11 -7.86 -10.39
CA GLN A 389 33.93 -7.93 -11.24
C GLN A 389 33.54 -9.40 -11.50
N GLY A 390 32.27 -9.63 -11.81
CA GLY A 390 31.79 -10.95 -12.20
C GLY A 390 31.66 -11.96 -11.04
N THR A 391 31.74 -11.54 -9.77
CA THR A 391 31.60 -12.42 -8.61
C THR A 391 30.17 -12.90 -8.35
N GLY A 392 29.16 -12.35 -9.04
CA GLY A 392 27.75 -12.78 -8.87
C GLY A 392 26.85 -11.79 -8.15
N LYS A 393 27.35 -10.62 -7.72
CA LYS A 393 26.53 -9.57 -7.06
C LYS A 393 25.26 -9.24 -7.83
N THR A 394 25.38 -9.01 -9.14
CA THR A 394 24.26 -8.67 -10.02
C THR A 394 23.31 -9.84 -10.23
N PHE A 395 23.80 -11.10 -10.24
CA PHE A 395 22.95 -12.28 -10.36
C PHE A 395 21.93 -12.42 -9.23
N ILE A 396 22.30 -12.03 -8.02
CA ILE A 396 21.34 -11.97 -6.90
C ILE A 396 20.20 -11.02 -7.25
N GLY A 397 20.51 -9.82 -7.74
CA GLY A 397 19.52 -8.84 -8.16
C GLY A 397 18.64 -9.34 -9.32
N GLU A 398 19.25 -9.95 -10.36
CA GLU A 398 18.52 -10.55 -11.49
C GLU A 398 17.59 -11.69 -11.05
N THR A 399 18.03 -12.48 -10.08
CA THR A 399 17.19 -13.55 -9.51
C THR A 399 16.00 -12.97 -8.78
N MET A 400 16.22 -11.95 -7.94
CA MET A 400 15.13 -11.26 -7.25
C MET A 400 14.20 -10.54 -8.24
N GLN A 401 14.72 -9.99 -9.34
CA GLN A 401 13.90 -9.43 -10.41
C GLN A 401 12.89 -10.44 -10.98
N ARG A 402 13.31 -11.71 -11.17
CA ARG A 402 12.41 -12.78 -11.64
C ARG A 402 11.33 -13.12 -10.62
N ILE A 403 11.65 -13.09 -9.33
CA ILE A 403 10.70 -13.36 -8.26
C ILE A 403 9.72 -12.19 -8.07
N TYR A 404 10.24 -10.95 -8.02
CA TYR A 404 9.41 -9.77 -7.78
C TYR A 404 8.69 -9.24 -9.02
N GLY A 405 9.15 -9.58 -10.23
CA GLY A 405 8.56 -9.12 -11.48
C GLY A 405 8.46 -7.60 -11.55
N GLU A 406 7.26 -7.08 -11.75
CA GLU A 406 6.97 -5.64 -11.82
C GLU A 406 7.24 -4.88 -10.50
N ASN A 407 7.32 -5.59 -9.36
CA ASN A 407 7.61 -5.00 -8.05
C ASN A 407 9.11 -4.77 -7.80
N TYR A 408 9.94 -4.97 -8.81
CA TYR A 408 11.38 -4.77 -8.80
C TYR A 408 11.78 -3.49 -9.57
N ALA A 409 12.86 -2.85 -9.14
CA ALA A 409 13.52 -1.79 -9.91
C ALA A 409 15.03 -1.86 -9.74
N THR A 410 15.77 -1.44 -10.78
CA THR A 410 17.20 -1.12 -10.70
C THR A 410 17.37 0.39 -10.75
N ILE A 411 18.21 0.92 -9.87
CA ILE A 411 18.54 2.36 -9.79
C ILE A 411 20.04 2.57 -9.69
N GLY A 412 20.49 3.70 -10.18
CA GLY A 412 21.86 4.20 -9.99
C GLY A 412 21.89 5.53 -9.23
N ASN A 413 23.05 6.15 -9.18
CA ASN A 413 23.25 7.42 -8.49
C ASN A 413 22.33 8.55 -9.00
N GLU A 414 22.09 8.61 -10.32
CA GLU A 414 21.25 9.64 -10.94
C GLU A 414 19.81 9.57 -10.43
N GLN A 415 19.24 8.36 -10.32
CA GLN A 415 17.89 8.16 -9.83
C GLN A 415 17.76 8.59 -8.35
N ILE A 416 18.76 8.26 -7.53
CA ILE A 416 18.79 8.66 -6.12
C ILE A 416 18.89 10.19 -5.98
N ALA A 417 19.68 10.84 -6.84
CA ALA A 417 19.89 12.28 -6.83
C ALA A 417 18.69 13.08 -7.39
N SER A 418 17.88 12.46 -8.27
CA SER A 418 16.77 13.10 -8.96
C SER A 418 15.64 13.51 -8.02
N SER A 419 14.99 14.65 -8.32
CA SER A 419 13.73 15.03 -7.71
C SER A 419 12.53 14.23 -8.24
N TYR A 420 12.66 13.62 -9.43
CA TYR A 420 11.67 12.72 -10.00
C TYR A 420 11.95 11.29 -9.55
N ASN A 421 11.00 10.69 -8.87
CA ASN A 421 11.17 9.38 -8.25
C ASN A 421 10.10 8.36 -8.64
N GLY A 422 9.50 8.51 -9.83
CA GLY A 422 8.49 7.57 -10.34
C GLY A 422 8.96 6.09 -10.38
N TRP A 423 10.28 5.86 -10.42
CA TRP A 423 10.89 4.54 -10.33
C TRP A 423 10.61 3.81 -9.01
N ALA A 424 10.27 4.55 -7.94
CA ALA A 424 9.96 3.98 -6.62
C ALA A 424 8.49 3.53 -6.50
N GLU A 425 7.66 3.86 -7.48
CA GLU A 425 6.25 3.52 -7.44
C GLU A 425 6.03 2.02 -7.54
N GLY A 426 5.32 1.47 -6.57
CA GLY A 426 4.93 0.05 -6.58
C GLY A 426 6.13 -0.90 -6.53
N LYS A 427 7.18 -0.59 -5.78
CA LYS A 427 8.36 -1.43 -5.67
C LYS A 427 8.52 -2.00 -4.26
N GLN A 428 8.87 -3.31 -4.22
CA GLN A 428 9.20 -4.03 -2.99
C GLN A 428 10.69 -4.35 -2.89
N PHE A 429 11.36 -4.53 -4.03
CA PHE A 429 12.80 -4.80 -4.08
C PHE A 429 13.47 -3.83 -5.05
N ILE A 430 14.43 -3.09 -4.56
CA ILE A 430 15.17 -2.10 -5.35
C ILE A 430 16.66 -2.44 -5.28
N MET A 431 17.22 -2.76 -6.45
CA MET A 431 18.65 -2.94 -6.59
C MET A 431 19.32 -1.60 -6.93
N GLY A 432 20.27 -1.18 -6.12
CA GLY A 432 21.15 -0.06 -6.43
C GLY A 432 22.44 -0.56 -7.06
N GLU A 433 22.66 -0.22 -8.33
CA GLU A 433 23.86 -0.59 -9.08
C GLU A 433 24.92 0.50 -9.04
N GLU A 434 26.18 0.10 -8.89
CA GLU A 434 27.37 0.98 -8.95
C GLU A 434 27.22 2.25 -8.08
N ILE A 435 26.63 2.08 -6.89
CA ILE A 435 26.46 3.19 -5.97
C ILE A 435 27.85 3.68 -5.53
N SER A 436 28.24 4.85 -6.06
CA SER A 436 29.49 5.52 -5.72
C SER A 436 29.28 7.03 -5.66
N GLY A 437 29.85 7.72 -4.65
CA GLY A 437 29.41 9.08 -4.38
C GLY A 437 30.14 10.20 -5.13
N MET A 438 29.41 11.16 -5.72
CA MET A 438 29.93 12.50 -6.02
C MET A 438 29.59 13.54 -4.94
N ASP A 439 28.41 13.42 -4.28
CA ASP A 439 28.08 14.11 -3.03
C ASP A 439 27.64 13.06 -1.99
N LYS A 440 28.61 12.42 -1.37
CA LYS A 440 28.40 11.27 -0.47
C LYS A 440 27.39 11.56 0.66
N ARG A 441 27.28 12.81 1.14
CA ARG A 441 26.44 13.15 2.29
C ARG A 441 24.96 13.31 1.95
N GLY A 442 24.64 14.13 0.96
CA GLY A 442 23.24 14.36 0.56
C GLY A 442 22.59 13.09 0.01
N MET A 443 23.36 12.24 -0.68
CA MET A 443 22.88 10.95 -1.15
C MET A 443 22.63 9.97 0.01
N MET A 444 23.52 9.93 1.01
CA MET A 444 23.34 9.08 2.19
C MET A 444 22.12 9.47 3.02
N ASP A 445 21.88 10.77 3.20
CA ASP A 445 20.71 11.24 3.92
C ASP A 445 19.41 10.84 3.20
N ARG A 446 19.37 10.93 1.88
CA ARG A 446 18.25 10.43 1.06
C ARG A 446 18.08 8.91 1.16
N LEU A 447 19.17 8.14 1.03
CA LEU A 447 19.12 6.68 1.21
C LEU A 447 18.59 6.30 2.59
N LYS A 448 19.07 6.95 3.64
CA LYS A 448 18.61 6.74 5.01
C LYS A 448 17.11 7.02 5.15
N ALA A 449 16.62 8.10 4.54
CA ALA A 449 15.20 8.42 4.49
C ALA A 449 14.41 7.35 3.73
N MET A 450 14.85 6.98 2.52
CA MET A 450 14.19 5.95 1.71
C MET A 450 14.09 4.60 2.40
N ILE A 451 15.09 4.20 3.19
CA ILE A 451 15.08 2.94 3.97
C ILE A 451 14.05 3.02 5.10
N THR A 452 13.88 4.17 5.76
CA THR A 452 13.12 4.27 7.01
C THR A 452 11.72 4.88 6.87
N GLU A 453 11.44 5.61 5.79
CA GLU A 453 10.13 6.23 5.59
C GLU A 453 9.07 5.19 5.21
N GLU A 454 7.95 5.21 5.93
CA GLU A 454 6.80 4.32 5.68
C GLU A 454 5.95 4.78 4.49
N ARG A 455 6.10 6.02 4.05
CA ARG A 455 5.39 6.60 2.91
C ARG A 455 6.38 7.30 2.00
N VAL A 456 6.19 7.14 0.70
CA VAL A 456 6.96 7.85 -0.33
C VAL A 456 6.08 8.89 -1.01
N TYR A 457 6.58 10.12 -1.09
CA TYR A 457 5.98 11.13 -1.97
C TYR A 457 6.48 10.90 -3.39
N LEU A 458 5.56 10.60 -4.28
CA LEU A 458 5.86 10.37 -5.69
C LEU A 458 5.74 11.68 -6.47
N ASN A 459 6.83 12.05 -7.12
CA ASN A 459 6.94 13.16 -8.04
C ASN A 459 7.17 12.62 -9.44
N ILE A 460 6.08 12.46 -10.18
CA ILE A 460 6.08 11.91 -11.55
C ILE A 460 5.79 13.04 -12.52
N LYS A 461 6.56 13.11 -13.62
CA LYS A 461 6.39 14.17 -14.62
C LYS A 461 4.99 14.13 -15.22
N TYR A 462 4.32 15.27 -15.24
CA TYR A 462 2.95 15.45 -15.77
C TYR A 462 1.82 14.76 -14.97
N ILE A 463 2.07 14.34 -13.74
CA ILE A 463 1.04 13.79 -12.84
C ILE A 463 1.12 14.55 -11.52
N PRO A 464 -0.01 14.99 -10.94
CA PRO A 464 0.00 15.59 -9.61
C PRO A 464 0.69 14.65 -8.60
N GLY A 465 1.59 15.20 -7.78
CA GLY A 465 2.29 14.41 -6.78
C GLY A 465 1.35 13.83 -5.73
N TYR A 466 1.64 12.63 -5.26
CA TYR A 466 0.82 11.93 -4.27
C TYR A 466 1.68 11.02 -3.39
N PHE A 467 1.14 10.60 -2.24
CA PHE A 467 1.81 9.69 -1.32
C PHE A 467 1.33 8.26 -1.49
N LEU A 468 2.29 7.32 -1.49
CA LEU A 468 2.00 5.89 -1.38
C LEU A 468 2.68 5.28 -0.15
N PRO A 469 2.16 4.17 0.40
CA PRO A 469 2.91 3.31 1.31
C PRO A 469 4.21 2.85 0.65
N SER A 470 5.31 2.88 1.40
CA SER A 470 6.62 2.44 0.93
C SER A 470 6.94 1.06 1.48
N HIS A 471 7.03 0.07 0.59
CA HIS A 471 7.39 -1.31 0.90
C HIS A 471 8.74 -1.72 0.31
N ALA A 472 9.53 -0.72 -0.13
CA ALA A 472 10.78 -0.94 -0.82
C ALA A 472 11.90 -1.37 0.14
N ASN A 473 12.55 -2.50 -0.18
CA ASN A 473 13.75 -3.01 0.48
C ASN A 473 14.94 -2.85 -0.47
N TYR A 474 16.06 -2.37 0.03
CA TYR A 474 17.18 -1.93 -0.80
C TYR A 474 18.35 -2.89 -0.74
N TYR A 475 18.73 -3.44 -1.91
CA TYR A 475 19.91 -4.25 -2.14
C TYR A 475 20.89 -3.44 -2.99
N LEU A 476 22.01 -3.06 -2.41
CA LEU A 476 23.00 -2.18 -3.03
C LEU A 476 24.25 -2.97 -3.41
N VAL A 477 24.78 -2.74 -4.60
CA VAL A 477 26.00 -3.37 -5.05
C VAL A 477 27.03 -2.32 -5.49
N SER A 478 28.28 -2.59 -5.17
CA SER A 478 29.40 -1.72 -5.56
C SER A 478 30.68 -2.49 -5.81
N ASN A 479 31.58 -1.91 -6.59
CA ASN A 479 32.95 -2.39 -6.76
C ASN A 479 33.96 -1.61 -5.88
N HIS A 480 33.47 -0.67 -5.06
CA HIS A 480 34.29 0.23 -4.26
C HIS A 480 34.06 0.01 -2.77
N SER A 481 35.13 -0.10 -1.99
CA SER A 481 35.07 -0.21 -0.54
C SER A 481 34.59 1.09 0.13
N ASP A 482 34.70 2.22 -0.56
CA ASP A 482 34.26 3.53 -0.09
C ASP A 482 32.91 3.97 -0.71
N ALA A 483 32.13 3.01 -1.22
CA ALA A 483 30.88 3.26 -1.93
C ALA A 483 29.87 4.12 -1.16
N LEU A 484 29.75 3.89 0.14
CA LEU A 484 28.82 4.55 1.03
C LEU A 484 29.53 5.18 2.21
N ALA A 485 29.23 6.45 2.49
CA ALA A 485 29.69 7.15 3.69
C ALA A 485 28.82 6.75 4.89
N ILE A 486 29.02 5.54 5.41
CA ILE A 486 28.30 4.98 6.54
C ILE A 486 28.95 5.41 7.84
N ASP A 487 28.15 5.83 8.83
CA ASP A 487 28.63 6.05 10.19
C ASP A 487 28.83 4.71 10.92
N GLU A 488 29.83 4.59 11.78
CA GLU A 488 30.13 3.37 12.52
C GLU A 488 28.90 2.82 13.28
N ASN A 489 28.09 3.71 13.86
CA ASN A 489 26.91 3.39 14.64
C ASN A 489 25.60 3.31 13.82
N ASP A 490 25.67 3.47 12.49
CA ASP A 490 24.46 3.36 11.67
C ASP A 490 23.91 1.93 11.68
N ARG A 491 22.69 1.77 12.13
CA ARG A 491 22.04 0.47 12.35
C ARG A 491 21.39 -0.11 11.08
N ARG A 492 21.33 0.68 9.98
CA ARG A 492 20.52 0.34 8.81
C ARG A 492 21.24 -0.56 7.82
N PHE A 493 22.56 -0.44 7.71
CA PHE A 493 23.32 -1.09 6.64
C PHE A 493 23.96 -2.38 7.11
N PHE A 494 23.56 -3.49 6.50
CA PHE A 494 24.33 -4.71 6.46
C PHE A 494 25.33 -4.61 5.31
N VAL A 495 26.61 -4.78 5.57
CA VAL A 495 27.67 -4.69 4.56
C VAL A 495 28.42 -5.99 4.52
N HIS A 496 28.61 -6.59 3.35
CA HIS A 496 29.41 -7.79 3.16
C HIS A 496 30.38 -7.65 1.99
N GLY A 497 31.61 -8.06 2.19
CA GLY A 497 32.64 -8.10 1.16
C GLY A 497 32.55 -9.39 0.36
N THR A 498 32.55 -9.30 -0.96
CA THR A 498 32.51 -10.46 -1.84
C THR A 498 33.91 -10.99 -2.13
N PRO A 499 34.06 -12.30 -2.51
CA PRO A 499 35.36 -12.89 -2.84
C PRO A 499 36.14 -12.11 -3.89
N GLU A 500 37.46 -12.16 -3.80
CA GLU A 500 38.37 -11.46 -4.72
C GLU A 500 38.47 -12.11 -6.12
N LYS A 501 38.08 -13.35 -6.25
CA LYS A 501 38.13 -14.08 -7.54
C LYS A 501 36.74 -14.63 -7.85
N PRO A 502 36.24 -14.51 -9.10
CA PRO A 502 34.98 -15.09 -9.49
C PRO A 502 35.03 -16.62 -9.52
N LEU A 503 33.86 -17.26 -9.50
CA LEU A 503 33.72 -18.68 -9.84
C LEU A 503 34.08 -18.92 -11.32
N PRO A 504 34.32 -20.18 -11.73
CA PRO A 504 34.53 -20.49 -13.13
C PRO A 504 33.35 -20.07 -14.04
N ASP A 505 33.65 -19.66 -15.27
CA ASP A 505 32.65 -19.22 -16.24
C ASP A 505 31.53 -20.27 -16.47
N ALA A 506 31.88 -21.55 -16.34
CA ALA A 506 30.91 -22.65 -16.45
C ALA A 506 29.79 -22.56 -15.39
N PHE A 507 30.11 -22.13 -14.17
CA PHE A 507 29.11 -21.91 -13.13
C PHE A 507 28.14 -20.80 -13.53
N TYR A 508 28.64 -19.67 -14.02
CA TYR A 508 27.77 -18.55 -14.42
C TYR A 508 26.94 -18.89 -15.66
N ALA A 509 27.46 -19.70 -16.57
CA ALA A 509 26.68 -20.21 -17.69
C ALA A 509 25.53 -21.11 -17.22
N MET A 510 25.80 -22.03 -16.30
CA MET A 510 24.80 -22.90 -15.66
C MET A 510 23.76 -22.07 -14.89
N TYR A 511 24.19 -21.10 -14.10
CA TYR A 511 23.30 -20.22 -13.34
C TYR A 511 22.36 -19.40 -14.26
N ARG A 512 22.88 -18.87 -15.37
CA ARG A 512 22.05 -18.19 -16.39
C ARG A 512 21.05 -19.13 -17.04
N ALA A 513 21.41 -20.38 -17.29
CA ALA A 513 20.50 -21.39 -17.83
C ALA A 513 19.37 -21.66 -16.83
N TRP A 514 19.73 -21.87 -15.55
CA TRP A 514 18.78 -22.04 -14.46
C TRP A 514 17.80 -20.86 -14.29
N LEU A 515 18.27 -19.62 -14.42
CA LEU A 515 17.40 -18.43 -14.41
C LEU A 515 16.44 -18.36 -15.61
N LYS A 516 16.78 -18.99 -16.75
CA LYS A 516 16.02 -18.92 -18.01
C LYS A 516 15.23 -20.17 -18.30
N GLU A 517 15.29 -21.18 -17.44
CA GLU A 517 14.54 -22.43 -17.67
C GLU A 517 13.07 -22.12 -18.00
N SER A 518 12.57 -22.81 -19.04
CA SER A 518 11.17 -22.72 -19.45
C SER A 518 10.28 -23.05 -18.25
N ASP A 519 9.23 -22.30 -18.06
CA ASP A 519 8.34 -22.31 -16.90
C ASP A 519 8.88 -21.61 -15.65
N GLY A 520 10.02 -20.90 -15.73
CA GLY A 520 10.60 -20.19 -14.60
C GLY A 520 11.03 -21.11 -13.46
N ALA A 521 11.44 -22.34 -13.76
CA ALA A 521 11.70 -23.39 -12.79
C ALA A 521 12.70 -22.95 -11.71
N GLY A 522 13.79 -22.27 -12.09
CA GLY A 522 14.79 -21.79 -11.14
C GLY A 522 14.24 -20.71 -10.18
N PRO A 523 13.76 -19.58 -10.67
CA PRO A 523 13.15 -18.54 -9.82
C PRO A 523 11.93 -19.03 -9.04
N SER A 524 11.09 -19.90 -9.64
CA SER A 524 9.93 -20.49 -8.97
C SER A 524 10.35 -21.43 -7.83
N ALA A 525 11.41 -22.22 -8.04
CA ALA A 525 11.97 -23.09 -7.00
C ALA A 525 12.57 -22.26 -5.85
N LEU A 526 13.28 -21.18 -6.17
CA LEU A 526 13.84 -20.31 -5.16
C LEU A 526 12.77 -19.55 -4.38
N ARG A 527 11.71 -19.08 -5.04
CA ARG A 527 10.58 -18.48 -4.36
C ARG A 527 9.95 -19.46 -3.37
N HIS A 528 9.71 -20.71 -3.81
CA HIS A 528 9.22 -21.77 -2.91
C HIS A 528 10.17 -22.02 -1.74
N TYR A 529 11.49 -22.05 -1.98
CA TYR A 529 12.50 -22.19 -0.94
C TYR A 529 12.41 -21.06 0.08
N PHE A 530 12.31 -19.80 -0.36
CA PHE A 530 12.19 -18.64 0.52
C PHE A 530 10.88 -18.61 1.30
N GLU A 531 9.77 -19.05 0.71
CA GLU A 531 8.47 -19.15 1.41
C GLU A 531 8.52 -20.17 2.57
N HIS A 532 9.45 -21.13 2.54
CA HIS A 532 9.59 -22.19 3.55
C HIS A 532 10.89 -22.08 4.36
N LEU A 533 11.70 -21.04 4.12
CA LEU A 533 12.94 -20.84 4.88
C LEU A 533 12.61 -20.53 6.34
N ASP A 534 13.33 -21.23 7.25
CA ASP A 534 13.19 -20.95 8.68
C ASP A 534 13.72 -19.55 9.04
N MET A 535 12.84 -18.69 9.51
CA MET A 535 13.20 -17.33 9.92
C MET A 535 13.88 -17.26 11.28
N GLY A 536 13.78 -18.32 12.11
CA GLY A 536 14.33 -18.32 13.45
C GLY A 536 13.92 -17.05 14.23
N ASP A 537 14.90 -16.33 14.73
CA ASP A 537 14.75 -15.08 15.50
C ASP A 537 14.89 -13.80 14.64
N PHE A 538 14.83 -13.91 13.32
CA PHE A 538 14.96 -12.74 12.43
C PHE A 538 13.85 -11.73 12.68
N ASN A 539 14.26 -10.51 13.01
CA ASN A 539 13.33 -9.41 13.26
C ASN A 539 13.53 -8.31 12.20
N PRO A 540 12.51 -8.00 11.38
CA PRO A 540 12.59 -7.01 10.31
C PRO A 540 12.93 -5.59 10.79
N MET A 541 12.68 -5.28 12.07
CA MET A 541 12.95 -3.99 12.67
C MET A 541 14.27 -3.95 13.45
N SER A 542 14.99 -5.05 13.50
CA SER A 542 16.27 -5.13 14.20
C SER A 542 17.37 -4.33 13.48
N ARG A 543 18.50 -4.16 14.20
CA ARG A 543 19.71 -3.60 13.59
C ARG A 543 20.32 -4.60 12.61
N ALA A 544 20.95 -4.08 11.57
CA ALA A 544 21.77 -4.90 10.67
C ALA A 544 22.90 -5.58 11.43
N LEU A 545 23.22 -6.81 11.01
CA LEU A 545 24.34 -7.56 11.56
C LEU A 545 25.64 -6.79 11.36
N LYS A 546 26.49 -6.73 12.39
CA LYS A 546 27.81 -6.11 12.30
C LYS A 546 28.78 -7.06 11.62
N THR A 547 29.51 -6.56 10.63
CA THR A 547 30.48 -7.33 9.84
C THR A 547 31.82 -6.62 9.78
N SER A 548 32.90 -7.34 9.53
CA SER A 548 34.24 -6.77 9.29
C SER A 548 34.24 -5.85 8.06
N ALA A 549 33.53 -6.23 7.01
CA ALA A 549 33.40 -5.45 5.78
C ALA A 549 32.74 -4.08 6.01
N LYS A 550 31.83 -3.99 6.98
CA LYS A 550 31.25 -2.69 7.38
C LYS A 550 32.30 -1.79 8.02
N VAL A 551 33.11 -2.34 8.91
CA VAL A 551 34.19 -1.58 9.56
C VAL A 551 35.18 -1.06 8.51
N GLU A 552 35.54 -1.89 7.53
CA GLU A 552 36.39 -1.52 6.41
C GLU A 552 35.76 -0.39 5.58
N MET A 553 34.50 -0.51 5.17
CA MET A 553 33.80 0.51 4.40
C MET A 553 33.72 1.85 5.15
N VAL A 554 33.46 1.84 6.45
CA VAL A 554 33.48 3.02 7.31
C VAL A 554 34.86 3.68 7.27
N SER A 555 35.91 2.89 7.47
CA SER A 555 37.30 3.37 7.44
C SER A 555 37.67 3.99 6.08
N ASP A 556 37.36 3.29 4.98
CA ASP A 556 37.70 3.72 3.64
C ASP A 556 36.92 4.96 3.17
N SER A 557 35.68 5.11 3.64
CA SER A 557 34.82 6.25 3.32
C SER A 557 35.15 7.52 4.12
N MET A 558 35.99 7.41 5.14
CA MET A 558 36.41 8.56 5.93
C MET A 558 37.21 9.54 5.08
N SER A 559 36.88 10.83 5.17
CA SER A 559 37.75 11.88 4.67
C SER A 559 39.09 11.86 5.39
N GLU A 560 40.14 12.45 4.78
CA GLU A 560 41.43 12.57 5.45
C GLU A 560 41.33 13.19 6.85
N MET A 561 40.44 14.18 7.02
CA MET A 561 40.21 14.82 8.29
C MET A 561 39.53 13.84 9.30
N GLU A 562 38.52 13.11 8.87
CA GLU A 562 37.83 12.15 9.75
C GLU A 562 38.77 11.01 10.14
N ARG A 563 39.62 10.55 9.22
CA ARG A 563 40.67 9.55 9.47
C ARG A 563 41.66 10.07 10.47
N TRP A 564 42.16 11.28 10.28
CA TRP A 564 43.09 11.93 11.20
C TRP A 564 42.46 12.08 12.62
N LEU A 565 41.20 12.46 12.71
CA LEU A 565 40.47 12.55 14.01
C LEU A 565 40.21 11.19 14.64
N HIS A 566 39.96 10.16 13.84
CA HIS A 566 39.83 8.80 14.31
C HIS A 566 41.16 8.30 14.91
N ASP A 567 42.28 8.52 14.20
CA ASP A 567 43.61 8.19 14.70
C ASP A 567 43.96 8.99 15.94
N LEU A 568 43.62 10.28 15.98
CA LEU A 568 43.76 11.12 17.15
C LEU A 568 43.03 10.57 18.38
N ARG A 569 41.85 10.03 18.18
CA ARG A 569 41.07 9.42 19.27
C ARG A 569 41.67 8.10 19.75
N ARG A 570 42.23 7.32 18.85
CA ARG A 570 42.81 6.00 19.12
C ARG A 570 44.20 6.11 19.73
N ASP A 571 45.03 6.98 19.19
CA ASP A 571 46.42 7.22 19.62
C ASP A 571 46.75 8.70 19.49
N PRO A 572 46.43 9.51 20.51
CA PRO A 572 46.75 10.94 20.50
C PRO A 572 48.24 11.28 20.33
N ASP A 573 49.15 10.42 20.78
CA ASP A 573 50.58 10.65 20.71
C ASP A 573 51.13 10.50 19.30
N THR A 574 50.47 9.71 18.47
CA THR A 574 50.83 9.61 17.02
C THR A 574 50.28 10.80 16.24
N ALA A 575 49.07 11.27 16.51
CA ALA A 575 48.41 12.33 15.75
C ALA A 575 48.88 13.75 16.17
N LEU A 576 49.16 13.97 17.45
CA LEU A 576 49.58 15.27 17.98
C LEU A 576 51.13 15.38 17.98
N ARG A 577 51.71 15.59 16.80
CA ARG A 577 53.16 15.71 16.65
C ARG A 577 53.53 16.95 15.88
N VAL A 578 54.62 17.61 16.29
CA VAL A 578 55.31 18.64 15.53
C VAL A 578 56.74 18.14 15.29
N GLY A 579 57.01 17.68 14.06
CA GLY A 579 58.24 16.94 13.74
C GLY A 579 58.30 15.61 14.53
N SER A 580 59.37 15.40 15.27
CA SER A 580 59.54 14.21 16.15
C SER A 580 58.92 14.38 17.55
N THR A 581 58.46 15.58 17.91
CA THR A 581 58.01 15.89 19.26
C THR A 581 56.52 15.63 19.40
N VAL A 582 56.13 14.83 20.41
CA VAL A 582 54.71 14.59 20.79
C VAL A 582 54.21 15.79 21.59
N VAL A 583 53.10 16.37 21.13
CA VAL A 583 52.44 17.47 21.86
C VAL A 583 51.43 16.89 22.85
N LYS A 584 51.74 17.02 24.14
CA LYS A 584 50.94 16.42 25.24
C LYS A 584 49.78 17.27 25.76
N HIS A 585 49.49 18.39 25.12
CA HIS A 585 48.33 19.22 25.55
C HIS A 585 47.02 18.48 25.27
N ARG A 586 46.15 18.53 26.28
CA ARG A 586 44.85 17.86 26.25
C ARG A 586 43.75 18.72 25.60
N PHE A 587 43.77 20.03 25.92
CA PHE A 587 42.67 20.94 25.53
C PHE A 587 43.10 21.87 24.42
N TRP A 588 42.25 21.93 23.39
CA TRP A 588 42.55 22.64 22.16
C TRP A 588 41.40 23.51 21.68
N THR A 589 41.68 24.64 21.07
CA THR A 589 40.74 25.40 20.26
C THR A 589 40.57 24.78 18.87
N ALA A 590 39.42 25.04 18.19
CA ALA A 590 39.23 24.56 16.83
C ALA A 590 40.29 25.12 15.84
N SER A 591 40.79 26.34 16.04
CA SER A 591 41.91 26.88 15.25
C SER A 591 43.19 26.14 15.51
N GLY A 592 43.54 25.85 16.74
CA GLY A 592 44.76 25.09 17.05
C GLY A 592 44.73 23.66 16.49
N ILE A 593 43.55 23.02 16.50
CA ILE A 593 43.38 21.73 15.86
C ILE A 593 43.50 21.83 14.34
N LEU A 594 42.97 22.91 13.74
CA LEU A 594 43.12 23.18 12.30
C LEU A 594 44.59 23.37 11.91
N ASP A 595 45.33 24.17 12.68
CA ASP A 595 46.76 24.42 12.43
C ASP A 595 47.59 23.12 12.55
N MET A 596 47.21 22.18 13.41
CA MET A 596 47.85 20.86 13.47
C MET A 596 47.50 19.97 12.29
N TYR A 597 46.23 20.00 11.85
CA TYR A 597 45.76 19.18 10.73
C TYR A 597 46.25 19.71 9.38
N ASP A 598 46.25 21.03 9.20
CA ASP A 598 46.59 21.71 7.93
C ASP A 598 47.59 22.88 8.17
N PRO A 599 48.82 22.57 8.61
CA PRO A 599 49.78 23.60 8.96
C PRO A 599 50.18 24.50 7.82
N ASP A 600 50.09 24.00 6.59
CA ASP A 600 50.47 24.73 5.37
C ASP A 600 49.28 25.41 4.67
N GLY A 601 48.05 25.25 5.19
CA GLY A 601 46.82 25.78 4.57
C GLY A 601 46.47 25.16 3.21
N ARG A 602 47.06 24.02 2.85
CA ARG A 602 46.91 23.40 1.52
C ARG A 602 45.61 22.60 1.37
N ARG A 603 45.07 22.10 2.49
CA ARG A 603 43.88 21.21 2.51
C ARG A 603 42.55 21.98 2.45
N ARG A 604 42.60 23.33 2.36
CA ARG A 604 41.41 24.22 2.25
C ARG A 604 40.34 23.98 3.31
N THR A 605 40.72 23.51 4.48
CA THR A 605 39.82 23.24 5.58
C THR A 605 39.46 24.49 6.35
N THR A 606 38.25 24.59 6.87
CA THR A 606 37.82 25.73 7.70
C THR A 606 37.65 25.32 9.14
N SER A 607 37.74 26.28 10.08
CA SER A 607 37.44 26.03 11.52
C SER A 607 36.04 25.47 11.71
N GLY A 608 35.04 25.88 10.93
CA GLY A 608 33.71 25.31 10.93
C GLY A 608 33.66 23.84 10.46
N GLY A 609 34.55 23.46 9.52
CA GLY A 609 34.74 22.08 9.09
C GLY A 609 35.27 21.20 10.22
N ILE A 610 36.35 21.64 10.87
CA ILE A 610 36.94 20.96 12.04
C ILE A 610 35.91 20.79 13.19
N ILE A 611 35.18 21.83 13.53
CA ILE A 611 34.15 21.76 14.60
C ILE A 611 33.10 20.70 14.29
N ARG A 612 32.63 20.62 13.05
CA ARG A 612 31.65 19.58 12.64
C ARG A 612 32.26 18.17 12.73
N ALA A 613 33.51 18.03 12.30
CA ALA A 613 34.20 16.74 12.31
C ALA A 613 34.49 16.28 13.75
N LEU A 614 34.93 17.17 14.65
CA LEU A 614 35.12 16.88 16.07
C LEU A 614 33.82 16.41 16.75
N LYS A 615 32.70 17.11 16.50
CA LYS A 615 31.39 16.69 17.03
C LYS A 615 31.00 15.28 16.57
N ARG A 616 31.24 14.94 15.30
CA ARG A 616 30.97 13.60 14.76
C ARG A 616 31.93 12.55 15.31
N GLY A 617 33.21 12.88 15.46
CA GLY A 617 34.20 12.01 16.06
C GLY A 617 33.97 11.76 17.56
N GLY A 618 32.91 12.36 18.14
CA GLY A 618 32.56 12.15 19.55
C GLY A 618 33.49 12.89 20.51
N PHE A 619 34.19 13.92 20.05
CA PHE A 619 34.96 14.78 20.96
C PHE A 619 34.03 15.75 21.69
N SER A 620 34.30 15.97 22.96
CA SER A 620 33.48 16.83 23.82
C SER A 620 34.09 18.20 24.00
N VAL A 621 33.22 19.21 24.08
CA VAL A 621 33.59 20.56 24.53
C VAL A 621 33.58 20.59 26.06
N VAL A 622 34.72 20.84 26.67
CA VAL A 622 34.88 20.84 28.11
C VAL A 622 34.72 22.25 28.74
N GLY A 623 34.76 23.29 27.93
CA GLY A 623 34.58 24.66 28.37
C GLY A 623 34.79 25.67 27.26
N THR A 624 34.94 26.95 27.64
CA THR A 624 35.30 28.02 26.72
C THR A 624 36.56 28.71 27.21
N PHE A 625 37.40 29.07 26.24
CA PHE A 625 38.63 29.84 26.53
C PHE A 625 38.54 31.23 25.89
N ARG A 626 38.89 32.27 26.63
CA ARG A 626 38.87 33.66 26.16
C ARG A 626 40.26 34.07 25.70
N THR A 627 40.38 34.37 24.45
CA THR A 627 41.61 35.00 23.85
C THR A 627 41.33 36.48 23.59
N LYS A 628 42.38 37.20 23.12
CA LYS A 628 42.24 38.59 22.64
C LYS A 628 41.29 38.69 21.44
N ASP A 629 41.12 37.59 20.69
CA ASP A 629 40.30 37.49 19.46
C ASP A 629 38.87 36.96 19.70
N GLY A 630 38.51 36.66 20.96
CA GLY A 630 37.17 36.22 21.32
C GLY A 630 37.07 35.02 22.29
N ILE A 631 35.87 34.46 22.40
CA ILE A 631 35.59 33.26 23.22
C ILE A 631 35.56 32.05 22.29
N HIS A 632 36.41 31.07 22.56
CA HIS A 632 36.57 29.87 21.75
C HIS A 632 36.17 28.63 22.56
N PRO A 633 35.39 27.65 21.94
CA PRO A 633 35.19 26.35 22.55
C PRO A 633 36.50 25.60 22.72
N LEU A 634 36.62 24.93 23.85
CA LEU A 634 37.80 24.14 24.21
C LEU A 634 37.44 22.66 24.10
N TRP A 635 38.15 21.96 23.25
CA TRP A 635 37.94 20.55 22.94
C TRP A 635 38.91 19.67 23.70
N ASP A 636 38.42 18.55 24.27
CA ASP A 636 39.23 17.53 24.91
C ASP A 636 39.68 16.49 23.88
N LEU A 637 40.95 16.51 23.53
CA LEU A 637 41.53 15.57 22.52
C LEU A 637 42.11 14.31 23.15
N ARG A 638 42.25 14.23 24.49
CA ARG A 638 42.81 13.07 25.20
C ARG A 638 41.77 12.51 26.19
N GLN A 639 40.63 12.12 25.65
CA GLN A 639 39.52 11.58 26.43
C GLN A 639 39.94 10.36 27.24
N GLY A 640 39.58 10.33 28.52
CA GLY A 640 39.92 9.22 29.43
C GLY A 640 41.16 9.44 30.32
N GLU A 641 42.03 10.37 29.98
CA GLU A 641 43.14 10.75 30.90
C GLU A 641 42.64 11.64 32.01
N PRO A 642 43.24 11.53 33.25
CA PRO A 642 42.88 12.40 34.34
C PRO A 642 43.07 13.90 34.03
N VAL A 643 42.09 14.71 34.35
CA VAL A 643 42.15 16.15 34.12
C VAL A 643 43.03 16.76 35.20
N SER A 644 44.26 17.08 34.90
CA SER A 644 45.07 17.98 35.69
C SER A 644 44.89 19.39 35.12
N ASP A 645 44.27 20.25 35.89
CA ASP A 645 44.12 21.69 35.72
C ASP A 645 43.90 22.28 34.30
N PRO A 646 42.75 22.90 33.98
CA PRO A 646 42.38 23.40 32.66
C PRO A 646 42.94 24.80 32.32
N GLY A 647 43.81 25.37 33.08
CA GLY A 647 44.39 26.69 32.81
C GLY A 647 45.53 26.58 31.79
N VAL A 648 45.24 26.79 30.52
CA VAL A 648 46.21 26.70 29.44
C VAL A 648 46.16 27.94 28.52
N GLU A 649 47.28 28.41 28.04
CA GLU A 649 47.39 29.49 27.06
C GLU A 649 47.55 28.95 25.67
N TYR A 650 46.96 29.64 24.68
CA TYR A 650 47.08 29.29 23.25
C TYR A 650 48.39 29.87 22.70
N ASP A 651 49.32 28.98 22.30
CA ASP A 651 50.53 29.33 21.59
C ASP A 651 50.21 29.44 20.10
N ARG A 652 50.23 30.68 19.55
CA ARG A 652 49.88 30.93 18.12
C ARG A 652 50.87 30.32 17.14
N GLU A 653 52.15 30.17 17.49
CA GLU A 653 53.16 29.62 16.62
C GLU A 653 53.05 28.11 16.47
N ARG A 654 52.56 27.45 17.50
CA ARG A 654 52.45 25.99 17.58
C ARG A 654 50.99 25.47 17.43
N GLY A 655 50.02 26.38 17.41
CA GLY A 655 48.60 26.03 17.38
C GLY A 655 48.10 25.24 18.58
N VAL A 656 48.80 25.35 19.70
CA VAL A 656 48.54 24.55 20.92
C VAL A 656 48.25 25.43 22.11
N LEU A 657 47.53 24.89 23.10
CA LEU A 657 47.36 25.52 24.42
C LEU A 657 48.52 25.13 25.32
N ALA A 658 49.34 26.10 25.68
CA ALA A 658 50.42 25.95 26.67
C ALA A 658 49.98 26.55 28.02
N ARG A 659 50.54 26.08 29.12
CA ARG A 659 50.27 26.62 30.45
C ARG A 659 51.29 27.70 30.77
N PRO A 660 50.93 28.99 30.79
CA PRO A 660 51.78 30.03 31.30
C PRO A 660 51.54 30.21 32.79
N ALA A 661 52.49 30.88 33.42
CA ALA A 661 52.45 31.10 34.87
C ALA A 661 51.29 31.99 35.37
N ASP A 662 50.58 32.69 34.48
CA ASP A 662 49.58 33.72 34.81
C ASP A 662 48.24 33.63 34.06
N VAL A 663 47.66 32.49 33.86
CA VAL A 663 46.35 32.36 33.16
C VAL A 663 45.16 32.45 34.08
N PRO A 664 44.17 33.32 33.79
CA PRO A 664 42.95 33.37 34.59
C PRO A 664 42.09 32.10 34.41
N ALA A 665 41.41 31.67 35.47
CA ALA A 665 40.58 30.48 35.53
C ALA A 665 39.51 30.47 34.44
N VAL A 666 39.20 29.28 33.90
CA VAL A 666 38.12 29.03 32.94
C VAL A 666 36.80 29.57 33.49
N VAL A 667 36.22 30.55 32.81
CA VAL A 667 34.92 31.11 33.19
C VAL A 667 33.82 30.14 32.80
N ARG A 668 33.29 29.38 33.76
CA ARG A 668 32.03 28.63 33.57
C ARG A 668 30.88 29.64 33.47
N THR A 669 30.35 29.85 32.26
CA THR A 669 29.09 30.60 32.12
C THR A 669 27.95 29.77 32.70
N LYS A 670 27.46 30.12 33.89
CA LYS A 670 26.16 29.67 34.38
C LYS A 670 25.10 30.17 33.36
N LYS A 671 24.36 29.26 32.74
CA LYS A 671 23.12 29.60 32.04
C LYS A 671 22.13 30.13 33.07
N THR A 672 21.99 31.43 33.20
CA THR A 672 20.86 32.05 33.85
C THR A 672 19.64 31.90 32.96
N SER A 673 18.73 31.02 33.33
CA SER A 673 17.41 30.94 32.72
C SER A 673 16.60 32.15 33.17
N THR A 674 16.53 33.18 32.39
CA THR A 674 15.52 34.25 32.54
C THR A 674 14.21 33.75 31.94
N LYS A 675 13.31 33.28 32.82
CA LYS A 675 11.87 33.21 32.52
C LYS A 675 11.35 34.64 32.41
N GLY A 676 11.23 35.15 31.17
CA GLY A 676 10.46 36.35 30.90
C GLY A 676 8.97 36.00 30.96
N LYS A 677 8.26 36.61 31.93
CA LYS A 677 6.82 36.65 31.95
C LYS A 677 6.32 37.57 30.83
N ALA A 678 5.37 37.07 30.10
CA ALA A 678 4.56 37.82 29.13
C ALA A 678 3.68 38.89 29.81
N LYS A 679 3.48 39.94 29.10
CA LYS A 679 2.21 40.66 29.04
C LYS A 679 1.69 40.60 27.62
#